data_f492bc5b0193e9c985d7a77af8295ecc
#
_entry.id   f492bc5b0193e9c985d7a77af8295ecc
#
_cell.length_a   1.000
_cell.length_b   1.000
_cell.length_c   1.000
_cell.angle_alpha   90.00
_cell.angle_beta   90.00
_cell.angle_gamma   90.00
#
_symmetry.space_group_name_H-M   'P 1'
#
loop_
_entity.id
_entity.type
_entity.pdbx_description
1 polymer ?
#
loop_
_entity_poly.entity_id
_entity_poly.type
_entity_poly.pdbx_seq_one_letter_code
_entity_poly.pdbx_strand_id
1 'polypeptide(L)'
;MKDNKKPLSTIFYYNLIFAALVLVVFFYALFFTDAFGRDFSENLVYFSDNWHDSAGNTYNLDITELKSFAGNVTLTNTLPDDLKDGDSLCFLSKYCNVKVYMNGDCIYAYEPKENLTGFGEGTVFHSVGLCEHDCGKSVIIEFYRLSIKSRIGEVYNVYLGQSSDYIHMMVSQNAISLFLTLLIIFFGFIIILIWLGISDKKGIPLDILDLGVGSGLFGLWILGGMPVIQTLSGINIMWRVFNRLFVMMVPYPFVRFLNSSTRQKRKTYEYVAFFATLIITVSIMGLRFYADADMMNSFVPFEILAVITTIVLVTALLIDDFMYCKRRNLPVKNKIITFAFFEMAVCSIIELVVYLFDLWSHHFGFFIRIGMVLFLATVMAQFVNWWMRDQAAVDRDRFINHSLQVAVSTKNPSDSIKMLLEYIAKELGASRAFIYEDKKKEKFKITYEWFKEGLDPMPKESLVLNYENSEEQFLEKMSCYEGNNEYKSIKLGDTLLGFLAVNDIEIERVKSVDEVMDIMAYFFGQFIGQRKEQERMLYYSYHDPVAGAMNRSAMREFAENKMDYSQPFGYVVCEVAGLREINDNIRHENTEAILRNTARCLMDAFGDENVYAVSGEEFVCFGFENDEYSFLNDLERAKKYLNEKECRTYIGACYCANGTTDIMNVIRYTRQLLVKDRESKNGH
;
A
#
# COMPACT_ATOMS: atom_id res chain seq x y z
N MET A 1 -13.38 19.36 20.17
CA MET A 1 -12.92 19.95 18.90
C MET A 1 -12.17 18.86 18.15
N LYS A 2 -12.86 18.11 17.28
CA LYS A 2 -12.23 17.09 16.44
C LYS A 2 -11.65 17.81 15.22
N ASP A 3 -10.32 17.88 15.15
CA ASP A 3 -9.60 18.30 13.96
C ASP A 3 -9.92 17.34 12.81
N ASN A 4 -10.83 17.77 11.97
CA ASN A 4 -11.13 17.16 10.67
C ASN A 4 -9.98 17.48 9.69
N LYS A 5 -8.76 17.06 9.99
CA LYS A 5 -7.70 17.01 8.98
C LYS A 5 -8.04 15.85 8.06
N LYS A 6 -8.74 16.15 6.96
CA LYS A 6 -8.74 15.24 5.80
C LYS A 6 -7.31 14.85 5.55
N PRO A 7 -7.01 13.56 5.40
CA PRO A 7 -5.63 13.13 5.20
C PRO A 7 -5.04 13.89 4.01
N LEU A 8 -3.82 14.40 4.17
CA LEU A 8 -3.06 15.15 3.16
C LEU A 8 -3.07 14.44 1.78
N SER A 9 -3.19 13.10 1.81
CA SER A 9 -3.34 12.24 0.66
C SER A 9 -4.56 12.57 -0.22
N THR A 10 -5.73 12.81 0.34
CA THR A 10 -6.96 13.06 -0.45
C THR A 10 -6.88 14.40 -1.17
N ILE A 11 -6.35 15.44 -0.51
CA ILE A 11 -6.14 16.76 -1.13
C ILE A 11 -5.09 16.66 -2.23
N PHE A 12 -4.02 15.88 -2.02
CA PHE A 12 -2.99 15.65 -3.01
C PHE A 12 -3.53 14.96 -4.28
N TYR A 13 -4.38 13.93 -4.13
CA TYR A 13 -5.02 13.28 -5.28
C TYR A 13 -5.95 14.21 -6.06
N TYR A 14 -6.75 15.02 -5.38
CA TYR A 14 -7.59 16.00 -6.06
C TYR A 14 -6.74 17.03 -6.83
N ASN A 15 -5.65 17.50 -6.26
CA ASN A 15 -4.74 18.43 -6.94
C ASN A 15 -4.02 17.76 -8.12
N LEU A 16 -3.62 16.50 -8.00
CA LEU A 16 -2.99 15.73 -9.08
C LEU A 16 -3.96 15.50 -10.25
N ILE A 17 -5.20 15.07 -9.95
CA ILE A 17 -6.25 14.89 -10.95
C ILE A 17 -6.60 16.23 -11.59
N PHE A 18 -6.69 17.29 -10.80
CA PHE A 18 -6.95 18.63 -11.30
C PHE A 18 -5.82 19.12 -12.21
N ALA A 19 -4.55 18.95 -11.82
CA ALA A 19 -3.41 19.30 -12.65
C ALA A 19 -3.38 18.49 -13.97
N ALA A 20 -3.67 17.20 -13.92
CA ALA A 20 -3.80 16.37 -15.11
C ALA A 20 -4.95 16.82 -16.01
N LEU A 21 -6.09 17.19 -15.42
CA LEU A 21 -7.26 17.67 -16.16
C LEU A 21 -7.00 19.05 -16.79
N VAL A 22 -6.32 19.95 -16.08
CA VAL A 22 -5.88 21.25 -16.61
C VAL A 22 -4.93 21.06 -17.79
N LEU A 23 -3.98 20.11 -17.70
CA LEU A 23 -3.10 19.75 -18.79
C LEU A 23 -3.87 19.21 -20.00
N VAL A 24 -4.79 18.27 -19.80
CA VAL A 24 -5.62 17.72 -20.88
C VAL A 24 -6.44 18.83 -21.53
N VAL A 25 -7.07 19.72 -20.75
CA VAL A 25 -7.83 20.85 -21.28
C VAL A 25 -6.93 21.85 -22.01
N PHE A 26 -5.75 22.15 -21.44
CA PHE A 26 -4.77 23.03 -22.08
C PHE A 26 -4.31 22.46 -23.43
N PHE A 27 -3.99 21.17 -23.48
CA PHE A 27 -3.59 20.52 -24.71
C PHE A 27 -4.76 20.33 -25.68
N TYR A 28 -5.98 20.04 -25.19
CA TYR A 28 -7.17 20.04 -26.03
C TYR A 28 -7.36 21.42 -26.67
N ALA A 29 -7.24 22.49 -25.89
CA ALA A 29 -7.30 23.85 -26.41
C ALA A 29 -6.20 24.14 -27.43
N LEU A 30 -4.97 23.67 -27.19
CA LEU A 30 -3.83 23.81 -28.08
C LEU A 30 -4.02 23.07 -29.42
N PHE A 31 -4.60 21.87 -29.41
CA PHE A 31 -4.73 21.03 -30.61
C PHE A 31 -6.05 21.19 -31.36
N PHE A 32 -7.11 21.58 -30.68
CA PHE A 32 -8.47 21.62 -31.26
C PHE A 32 -9.05 23.02 -31.40
N THR A 33 -8.32 24.07 -30.98
CA THR A 33 -8.74 25.45 -31.33
C THR A 33 -8.14 25.83 -32.68
N ASP A 34 -8.85 26.67 -33.43
CA ASP A 34 -8.49 27.14 -34.77
C ASP A 34 -7.09 27.78 -34.90
N ALA A 35 -6.39 27.98 -33.75
CA ALA A 35 -5.01 28.46 -33.76
C ALA A 35 -4.03 27.47 -34.41
N PHE A 36 -4.34 26.16 -34.39
CA PHE A 36 -3.51 25.11 -35.05
C PHE A 36 -4.23 24.49 -36.25
N GLY A 37 -5.51 24.78 -36.47
CA GLY A 37 -6.29 24.23 -37.58
C GLY A 37 -6.13 24.97 -38.91
N ARG A 38 -5.45 26.10 -38.92
CA ARG A 38 -5.07 26.74 -40.19
C ARG A 38 -3.83 26.05 -40.73
N ASP A 39 -3.95 25.55 -41.94
CA ASP A 39 -2.77 25.04 -42.68
C ASP A 39 -1.96 26.24 -43.17
N PHE A 40 -1.02 26.70 -42.31
CA PHE A 40 -0.13 27.81 -42.63
C PHE A 40 0.80 27.50 -43.80
N SER A 41 0.89 26.23 -44.24
CA SER A 41 1.65 25.82 -45.40
C SER A 41 1.04 26.32 -46.70
N GLU A 42 -0.28 26.61 -46.73
CA GLU A 42 -0.95 27.18 -47.92
C GLU A 42 -0.43 28.58 -48.27
N ASN A 43 0.08 29.32 -47.28
CA ASN A 43 0.63 30.68 -47.48
C ASN A 43 2.14 30.67 -47.82
N LEU A 44 2.77 29.49 -47.74
CA LEU A 44 4.19 29.32 -48.01
C LEU A 44 4.40 28.65 -49.35
N VAL A 45 5.26 29.21 -50.16
CA VAL A 45 5.67 28.60 -51.44
C VAL A 45 6.87 27.74 -51.20
N TYR A 46 6.76 26.46 -51.53
CA TYR A 46 7.89 25.51 -51.43
C TYR A 46 8.96 25.90 -52.46
N PHE A 47 10.19 26.13 -51.99
CA PHE A 47 11.27 26.64 -52.77
C PHE A 47 12.57 25.82 -52.62
N SER A 48 12.44 24.54 -52.23
CA SER A 48 13.58 23.66 -52.04
C SER A 48 14.11 23.03 -53.34
N ASP A 49 13.32 23.03 -54.41
CA ASP A 49 13.68 22.43 -55.71
C ASP A 49 14.56 23.32 -56.58
N ASN A 50 15.25 22.71 -57.54
CA ASN A 50 15.98 23.39 -58.63
C ASN A 50 17.13 24.29 -58.13
N TRP A 51 17.77 23.98 -57.03
CA TRP A 51 19.01 24.62 -56.63
C TRP A 51 20.20 24.02 -57.40
N HIS A 52 21.03 24.89 -57.99
CA HIS A 52 22.18 24.46 -58.83
C HIS A 52 23.50 24.86 -58.17
N ASP A 53 24.49 23.98 -58.23
CA ASP A 53 25.88 24.32 -57.88
C ASP A 53 26.64 24.97 -59.04
N SER A 54 27.84 25.44 -58.77
CA SER A 54 28.72 26.04 -59.82
C SER A 54 29.12 25.07 -60.94
N ALA A 55 28.90 23.77 -60.77
CA ALA A 55 29.13 22.72 -61.75
C ALA A 55 27.89 22.37 -62.58
N GLY A 56 26.73 22.98 -62.27
CA GLY A 56 25.44 22.72 -62.91
C GLY A 56 24.67 21.51 -62.41
N ASN A 57 25.07 20.90 -61.28
CA ASN A 57 24.28 19.85 -60.64
C ASN A 57 23.09 20.41 -59.94
N THR A 58 21.93 19.75 -60.02
CA THR A 58 20.68 20.16 -59.40
C THR A 58 20.50 19.46 -58.05
N TYR A 59 20.09 20.25 -57.03
CA TYR A 59 19.86 19.81 -55.68
C TYR A 59 18.44 20.15 -55.21
N ASN A 60 17.86 19.28 -54.39
CA ASN A 60 16.67 19.57 -53.62
C ASN A 60 17.09 19.81 -52.19
N LEU A 61 16.75 20.97 -51.61
CA LEU A 61 17.11 21.39 -50.25
C LEU A 61 16.04 21.00 -49.23
N ASP A 62 15.24 19.98 -49.47
CA ASP A 62 14.25 19.51 -48.53
C ASP A 62 14.90 18.91 -47.28
N ILE A 63 15.85 18.01 -47.45
CA ILE A 63 16.76 17.50 -46.39
C ILE A 63 18.11 17.21 -47.04
N THR A 64 18.85 18.23 -47.33
CA THR A 64 20.15 17.99 -47.93
C THR A 64 21.25 17.99 -46.90
N GLU A 65 21.87 16.81 -46.70
CA GLU A 65 23.13 16.71 -46.00
C GLU A 65 24.26 17.31 -46.85
N LEU A 66 24.66 18.52 -46.50
CA LEU A 66 25.80 19.18 -47.14
C LEU A 66 27.15 18.51 -46.81
N LYS A 67 27.14 17.38 -46.12
CA LYS A 67 28.32 16.59 -45.70
C LYS A 67 29.16 16.06 -46.87
N SER A 68 28.54 15.87 -48.03
CA SER A 68 29.23 15.36 -49.23
C SER A 68 30.15 16.37 -49.90
N PHE A 69 30.07 17.63 -49.54
CA PHE A 69 30.86 18.69 -50.16
C PHE A 69 32.20 18.90 -49.47
N ALA A 70 33.28 18.89 -50.25
CA ALA A 70 34.65 19.01 -49.74
C ALA A 70 35.08 20.45 -49.35
N GLY A 71 34.20 21.44 -49.46
CA GLY A 71 34.51 22.86 -49.25
C GLY A 71 33.26 23.69 -48.92
N ASN A 72 33.32 24.98 -49.16
CA ASN A 72 32.17 25.83 -49.14
C ASN A 72 31.21 25.42 -50.27
N VAL A 73 29.91 25.55 -50.02
CA VAL A 73 28.86 25.19 -50.99
C VAL A 73 28.16 26.45 -51.39
N THR A 74 28.12 26.70 -52.71
CA THR A 74 27.36 27.82 -53.29
C THR A 74 26.24 27.24 -54.13
N LEU A 75 25.03 27.57 -53.79
CA LEU A 75 23.80 27.12 -54.48
C LEU A 75 23.05 28.31 -55.02
N THR A 76 22.59 28.20 -56.25
CA THR A 76 21.91 29.29 -56.98
C THR A 76 20.53 28.82 -57.42
N ASN A 77 19.51 29.70 -57.26
CA ASN A 77 18.18 29.51 -57.82
C ASN A 77 17.59 30.85 -58.28
N THR A 78 16.49 30.82 -59.00
CA THR A 78 15.82 32.02 -59.48
C THR A 78 14.50 32.23 -58.72
N LEU A 79 14.30 33.43 -58.16
CA LEU A 79 13.08 33.75 -57.41
C LEU A 79 11.87 33.78 -58.35
N PRO A 80 10.68 33.38 -57.92
CA PRO A 80 9.45 33.41 -58.69
C PRO A 80 8.97 34.85 -58.96
N ASP A 81 8.08 34.99 -59.96
CA ASP A 81 7.58 36.29 -60.43
C ASP A 81 6.40 36.83 -59.59
N ASP A 82 5.91 36.08 -58.58
CA ASP A 82 4.70 36.37 -57.77
C ASP A 82 5.03 36.74 -56.31
N LEU A 83 6.23 37.19 -56.01
CA LEU A 83 6.61 37.68 -54.68
C LEU A 83 5.84 38.90 -54.27
N LYS A 84 5.53 38.99 -52.99
CA LYS A 84 4.83 40.12 -52.34
C LYS A 84 5.76 40.86 -51.39
N ASP A 85 5.46 42.15 -51.20
CA ASP A 85 6.17 42.92 -50.14
C ASP A 85 5.97 42.30 -48.79
N GLY A 86 7.05 42.03 -48.06
CA GLY A 86 7.04 41.36 -46.77
C GLY A 86 7.27 39.85 -46.79
N ASP A 87 7.37 39.22 -48.00
CA ASP A 87 7.83 37.87 -48.13
C ASP A 87 9.30 37.73 -47.71
N SER A 88 9.66 36.57 -47.28
CA SER A 88 11.02 36.24 -46.85
C SER A 88 11.41 34.85 -47.36
N LEU A 89 12.68 34.70 -47.71
CA LEU A 89 13.27 33.39 -47.90
C LEU A 89 13.58 32.76 -46.53
N CYS A 90 12.81 31.74 -46.16
CA CYS A 90 12.82 31.10 -44.86
C CYS A 90 13.43 29.72 -44.98
N PHE A 91 14.39 29.38 -44.10
CA PHE A 91 15.00 28.03 -44.03
C PHE A 91 15.69 27.80 -42.70
N LEU A 92 15.95 26.55 -42.39
CA LEU A 92 16.71 26.13 -41.21
C LEU A 92 18.09 25.63 -41.69
N SER A 93 19.13 26.00 -40.95
CA SER A 93 20.45 25.40 -41.13
C SER A 93 20.98 24.84 -39.81
N LYS A 94 21.84 23.84 -39.89
CA LYS A 94 22.60 23.31 -38.75
C LYS A 94 24.09 23.36 -39.06
N TYR A 95 24.87 23.86 -38.14
CA TYR A 95 26.32 23.74 -38.10
C TYR A 95 27.09 24.39 -39.27
N CYS A 96 26.50 25.43 -39.87
CA CYS A 96 27.16 26.18 -40.95
C CYS A 96 26.92 27.68 -40.78
N ASN A 97 27.82 28.46 -41.32
CA ASN A 97 27.65 29.89 -41.57
C ASN A 97 26.91 30.03 -42.90
N VAL A 98 26.14 31.05 -43.05
CA VAL A 98 25.27 31.29 -44.20
C VAL A 98 25.44 32.73 -44.69
N LYS A 99 25.64 32.87 -46.01
CA LYS A 99 25.51 34.18 -46.70
C LYS A 99 24.54 34.06 -47.86
N VAL A 100 23.72 35.06 -48.04
CA VAL A 100 22.78 35.13 -49.16
C VAL A 100 23.12 36.36 -49.98
N TYR A 101 23.28 36.13 -51.26
CA TYR A 101 23.55 37.18 -52.24
C TYR A 101 22.40 37.29 -53.25
N MET A 102 22.16 38.51 -53.70
CA MET A 102 21.23 38.80 -54.75
C MET A 102 21.88 39.78 -55.74
N ASN A 103 21.95 39.41 -57.04
CA ASN A 103 22.63 40.18 -58.06
C ASN A 103 24.09 40.55 -57.73
N GLY A 104 24.78 39.78 -56.92
CA GLY A 104 26.15 40.02 -56.49
C GLY A 104 26.32 40.78 -55.19
N ASP A 105 25.25 41.37 -54.65
CA ASP A 105 25.27 42.04 -53.33
C ASP A 105 24.91 41.10 -52.23
N CYS A 106 25.66 41.11 -51.12
CA CYS A 106 25.37 40.34 -49.94
C CYS A 106 24.21 40.98 -49.14
N ILE A 107 23.03 40.36 -49.21
CA ILE A 107 21.81 40.89 -48.55
C ILE A 107 21.62 40.30 -47.15
N TYR A 108 22.26 39.18 -46.87
CA TYR A 108 22.16 38.53 -45.54
C TYR A 108 23.47 37.79 -45.22
N ALA A 109 23.94 37.93 -43.99
CA ALA A 109 25.10 37.16 -43.50
C ALA A 109 24.86 36.73 -42.07
N TYR A 110 25.05 35.42 -41.83
CA TYR A 110 25.02 34.81 -40.52
C TYR A 110 26.38 34.14 -40.26
N GLU A 111 27.15 34.80 -39.43
CA GLU A 111 28.50 34.35 -39.03
C GLU A 111 28.58 34.37 -37.50
N PRO A 112 28.20 33.28 -36.81
CA PRO A 112 28.30 33.23 -35.37
C PRO A 112 29.75 33.35 -34.90
N LYS A 113 29.98 34.11 -33.85
CA LYS A 113 31.32 34.26 -33.28
C LYS A 113 31.81 32.92 -32.73
N GLU A 114 33.10 32.62 -32.89
CA GLU A 114 33.72 31.47 -32.25
C GLU A 114 33.46 31.48 -30.75
N ASN A 115 32.89 30.39 -30.27
CA ASN A 115 32.52 30.25 -28.84
C ASN A 115 33.65 29.54 -28.11
N LEU A 116 33.90 29.96 -26.84
CA LEU A 116 34.83 29.30 -25.92
C LEU A 116 34.58 27.80 -25.76
N THR A 117 33.36 27.33 -26.00
CA THR A 117 32.98 25.93 -25.89
C THR A 117 33.30 25.08 -27.09
N GLY A 118 33.60 25.70 -28.25
CA GLY A 118 33.82 25.02 -29.55
C GLY A 118 32.61 24.23 -30.07
N PHE A 119 31.45 24.41 -29.43
CA PHE A 119 30.18 23.92 -29.95
C PHE A 119 29.70 24.88 -31.02
N GLY A 120 29.53 24.43 -32.26
CA GLY A 120 28.80 25.19 -33.26
C GLY A 120 27.37 25.41 -32.85
N GLU A 121 26.72 26.42 -33.38
CA GLU A 121 25.29 26.63 -33.12
C GLU A 121 24.46 25.45 -33.61
N GLY A 122 23.39 25.12 -32.92
CA GLY A 122 22.46 24.06 -33.30
C GLY A 122 21.66 24.41 -34.54
N THR A 123 20.37 24.19 -34.50
CA THR A 123 19.47 24.59 -35.58
C THR A 123 19.22 26.09 -35.49
N VAL A 124 19.45 26.80 -36.59
CA VAL A 124 19.26 28.24 -36.74
C VAL A 124 18.21 28.49 -37.80
N PHE A 125 17.25 29.36 -37.47
CA PHE A 125 16.26 29.84 -38.42
C PHE A 125 16.80 31.08 -39.13
N HIS A 126 16.76 31.04 -40.46
CA HIS A 126 17.12 32.17 -41.34
C HIS A 126 15.84 32.74 -41.97
N SER A 127 15.76 34.04 -41.97
CA SER A 127 14.70 34.78 -42.64
C SER A 127 15.35 35.94 -43.36
N VAL A 128 15.33 35.89 -44.68
CA VAL A 128 15.88 36.91 -45.55
C VAL A 128 14.75 37.65 -46.21
N GLY A 129 14.52 38.92 -45.83
CA GLY A 129 13.44 39.73 -46.36
C GLY A 129 13.58 39.97 -47.86
N LEU A 130 12.46 39.85 -48.59
CA LEU A 130 12.34 40.04 -50.02
C LEU A 130 11.25 41.10 -50.29
N CYS A 131 11.27 41.68 -51.53
CA CYS A 131 10.27 42.62 -51.97
C CYS A 131 9.81 42.30 -53.42
N GLU A 132 8.71 42.89 -53.86
CA GLU A 132 8.22 42.68 -55.23
C GLU A 132 9.26 42.98 -56.31
N HIS A 133 10.24 43.88 -56.04
CA HIS A 133 11.31 44.21 -56.97
C HIS A 133 12.34 43.08 -57.15
N ASP A 134 12.26 42.01 -56.32
CA ASP A 134 13.18 40.89 -56.38
C ASP A 134 12.65 39.74 -57.24
N CYS A 135 11.46 39.88 -57.80
CA CYS A 135 10.88 38.91 -58.72
C CYS A 135 11.85 38.58 -59.87
N GLY A 136 12.02 37.28 -60.17
CA GLY A 136 12.88 36.80 -61.28
C GLY A 136 14.38 37.01 -61.12
N LYS A 137 14.84 37.57 -59.96
CA LYS A 137 16.27 37.69 -59.68
C LYS A 137 16.90 36.38 -59.27
N SER A 138 18.20 36.27 -59.60
CA SER A 138 19.03 35.13 -59.11
C SER A 138 19.40 35.32 -57.65
N VAL A 139 19.05 34.35 -56.81
CA VAL A 139 19.47 34.28 -55.43
C VAL A 139 20.55 33.19 -55.24
N ILE A 140 21.60 33.52 -54.51
CA ILE A 140 22.72 32.65 -54.22
C ILE A 140 22.83 32.46 -52.72
N ILE A 141 22.83 31.23 -52.27
CA ILE A 141 23.11 30.89 -50.86
C ILE A 141 24.49 30.24 -50.78
N GLU A 142 25.34 30.82 -49.97
CA GLU A 142 26.65 30.23 -49.67
C GLU A 142 26.67 29.69 -48.25
N PHE A 143 27.05 28.41 -48.13
CA PHE A 143 27.26 27.72 -46.87
C PHE A 143 28.76 27.56 -46.61
N TYR A 144 29.20 28.06 -45.45
CA TYR A 144 30.61 28.00 -45.04
C TYR A 144 30.77 27.08 -43.83
N ARG A 145 31.91 26.44 -43.75
CA ARG A 145 32.27 25.68 -42.55
C ARG A 145 32.50 26.59 -41.35
N LEU A 146 32.08 26.14 -40.19
CA LEU A 146 32.36 26.79 -38.92
C LEU A 146 33.85 26.79 -38.57
N SER A 147 34.56 25.74 -38.96
CA SER A 147 36.02 25.61 -38.81
C SER A 147 36.59 24.72 -39.91
N ILE A 148 37.91 24.79 -40.16
CA ILE A 148 38.61 23.97 -41.16
C ILE A 148 38.41 22.48 -40.94
N LYS A 149 38.19 22.06 -39.69
CA LYS A 149 37.99 20.66 -39.27
C LYS A 149 36.51 20.23 -39.23
N SER A 150 35.57 21.16 -39.29
CA SER A 150 34.14 20.84 -39.28
C SER A 150 33.62 20.44 -40.65
N ARG A 151 32.72 19.49 -40.73
CA ARG A 151 31.93 19.24 -41.94
C ARG A 151 30.81 20.29 -42.00
N ILE A 152 30.41 20.68 -43.23
CA ILE A 152 29.23 21.51 -43.41
C ILE A 152 28.01 20.68 -42.94
N GLY A 153 27.07 21.33 -42.30
CA GLY A 153 25.93 20.67 -41.66
C GLY A 153 24.77 20.38 -42.60
N GLU A 154 23.57 20.56 -42.11
CA GLU A 154 22.32 20.22 -42.79
C GLU A 154 21.55 21.52 -43.08
N VAL A 155 20.80 21.52 -44.19
CA VAL A 155 19.84 22.58 -44.54
C VAL A 155 18.48 21.93 -44.67
N TYR A 156 17.47 22.58 -44.15
CA TYR A 156 16.09 22.07 -44.14
C TYR A 156 15.15 23.03 -44.82
N ASN A 157 14.31 22.50 -45.68
CA ASN A 157 13.04 23.07 -46.14
C ASN A 157 13.09 24.56 -46.41
N VAL A 158 13.45 24.92 -47.62
CA VAL A 158 13.47 26.33 -48.08
C VAL A 158 12.08 26.72 -48.59
N TYR A 159 11.50 27.74 -47.95
CA TYR A 159 10.19 28.28 -48.32
C TYR A 159 10.28 29.78 -48.56
N LEU A 160 9.36 30.27 -49.38
CA LEU A 160 9.11 31.68 -49.57
C LEU A 160 7.73 32.05 -48.96
N GLY A 161 7.68 33.16 -48.27
CA GLY A 161 6.48 33.66 -47.60
C GLY A 161 6.76 34.37 -46.30
N GLN A 162 5.75 34.59 -45.45
CA GLN A 162 5.96 35.31 -44.20
C GLN A 162 6.73 34.41 -43.18
N SER A 163 7.69 35.00 -42.48
CA SER A 163 8.45 34.31 -41.44
C SER A 163 7.59 33.78 -40.31
N SER A 164 6.46 34.45 -39.98
CA SER A 164 5.49 34.00 -39.01
C SER A 164 4.84 32.68 -39.41
N ASP A 165 4.44 32.55 -40.69
CA ASP A 165 3.80 31.33 -41.19
C ASP A 165 4.76 30.13 -41.21
N TYR A 166 6.04 30.38 -41.51
CA TYR A 166 7.07 29.36 -41.39
C TYR A 166 7.24 28.85 -39.94
N ILE A 167 7.30 29.76 -38.96
CA ILE A 167 7.38 29.39 -37.54
C ILE A 167 6.14 28.62 -37.11
N HIS A 168 4.96 29.03 -37.51
CA HIS A 168 3.71 28.34 -37.22
C HIS A 168 3.68 26.94 -37.84
N MET A 169 4.07 26.79 -39.09
CA MET A 169 4.21 25.49 -39.76
C MET A 169 5.18 24.56 -38.98
N MET A 170 6.35 25.07 -38.62
CA MET A 170 7.36 24.31 -37.87
C MET A 170 6.82 23.84 -36.49
N VAL A 171 6.11 24.71 -35.77
CA VAL A 171 5.49 24.35 -34.46
C VAL A 171 4.39 23.33 -34.67
N SER A 172 3.50 23.52 -35.65
CA SER A 172 2.40 22.59 -35.95
C SER A 172 2.91 21.19 -36.30
N GLN A 173 3.91 21.07 -37.19
CA GLN A 173 4.48 19.80 -37.58
C GLN A 173 5.13 19.06 -36.40
N ASN A 174 5.66 19.77 -35.41
CA ASN A 174 6.28 19.19 -34.24
C ASN A 174 5.39 19.12 -32.99
N ALA A 175 4.13 19.55 -33.08
CA ALA A 175 3.25 19.72 -31.94
C ALA A 175 3.07 18.44 -31.10
N ILE A 176 2.79 17.31 -31.74
CA ILE A 176 2.59 16.02 -31.07
C ILE A 176 3.90 15.58 -30.36
N SER A 177 5.03 15.73 -31.06
CA SER A 177 6.35 15.40 -30.50
C SER A 177 6.71 16.28 -29.31
N LEU A 178 6.40 17.57 -29.38
CA LEU A 178 6.60 18.51 -28.29
C LEU A 178 5.70 18.15 -27.08
N PHE A 179 4.43 17.86 -27.34
CA PHE A 179 3.48 17.44 -26.32
C PHE A 179 3.97 16.21 -25.57
N LEU A 180 4.31 15.12 -26.27
CA LEU A 180 4.81 13.91 -25.65
C LEU A 180 6.06 14.16 -24.81
N THR A 181 6.97 15.02 -25.31
CA THR A 181 8.21 15.36 -24.58
C THR A 181 7.93 16.14 -23.30
N LEU A 182 7.03 17.14 -23.37
CA LEU A 182 6.63 17.89 -22.19
C LEU A 182 5.89 17.02 -21.19
N LEU A 183 5.10 16.05 -21.64
CA LEU A 183 4.43 15.08 -20.79
C LEU A 183 5.44 14.20 -20.06
N ILE A 184 6.51 13.75 -20.70
CA ILE A 184 7.60 12.98 -20.06
C ILE A 184 8.27 13.80 -18.96
N ILE A 185 8.62 15.06 -19.24
CA ILE A 185 9.25 15.98 -18.26
C ILE A 185 8.30 16.20 -17.08
N PHE A 186 7.03 16.43 -17.36
CA PHE A 186 5.99 16.65 -16.35
C PHE A 186 5.83 15.44 -15.42
N PHE A 187 5.72 14.23 -15.97
CA PHE A 187 5.67 13.01 -15.16
C PHE A 187 6.94 12.83 -14.32
N GLY A 188 8.11 13.07 -14.90
CA GLY A 188 9.36 13.04 -14.17
C GLY A 188 9.37 14.01 -12.97
N PHE A 189 8.90 15.23 -13.17
CA PHE A 189 8.78 16.26 -12.13
C PHE A 189 7.76 15.85 -11.05
N ILE A 190 6.58 15.36 -11.44
CA ILE A 190 5.57 14.86 -10.49
C ILE A 190 6.14 13.74 -9.63
N ILE A 191 6.85 12.79 -10.21
CA ILE A 191 7.47 11.69 -9.48
C ILE A 191 8.45 12.21 -8.42
N ILE A 192 9.25 13.23 -8.76
CA ILE A 192 10.16 13.88 -7.81
C ILE A 192 9.38 14.56 -6.68
N LEU A 193 8.29 15.29 -7.00
CA LEU A 193 7.44 15.93 -6.00
C LEU A 193 6.77 14.91 -5.07
N ILE A 194 6.28 13.80 -5.62
CA ILE A 194 5.73 12.69 -4.82
C ILE A 194 6.79 12.18 -3.85
N TRP A 195 8.01 11.93 -4.33
CA TRP A 195 9.11 11.45 -3.48
C TRP A 195 9.46 12.45 -2.38
N LEU A 196 9.47 13.76 -2.67
CA LEU A 196 9.71 14.81 -1.67
C LEU A 196 8.58 14.89 -0.63
N GLY A 197 7.33 14.63 -1.03
CA GLY A 197 6.14 14.68 -0.16
C GLY A 197 5.99 13.48 0.78
N ILE A 198 6.69 12.36 0.52
CA ILE A 198 6.62 11.18 1.38
C ILE A 198 7.54 11.37 2.58
N SER A 199 6.94 11.43 3.79
CA SER A 199 7.67 11.66 5.06
C SER A 199 8.50 10.46 5.51
N ASP A 200 7.98 9.23 5.32
CA ASP A 200 8.70 7.98 5.62
C ASP A 200 9.17 7.28 4.35
N LYS A 201 10.45 7.47 4.03
CA LYS A 201 11.07 6.91 2.83
C LYS A 201 11.50 5.45 2.97
N LYS A 202 11.49 4.88 4.18
CA LYS A 202 11.95 3.50 4.44
C LYS A 202 10.98 2.45 3.89
N GLY A 203 9.70 2.80 3.77
CA GLY A 203 8.66 1.92 3.24
C GLY A 203 8.52 1.91 1.72
N ILE A 204 9.20 2.80 0.99
CA ILE A 204 9.06 2.88 -0.46
C ILE A 204 9.77 1.69 -1.11
N PRO A 205 9.05 0.84 -1.86
CA PRO A 205 9.63 -0.41 -2.41
C PRO A 205 10.55 -0.20 -3.61
N LEU A 206 10.61 1.02 -4.17
CA LEU A 206 11.33 1.39 -5.38
C LEU A 206 12.07 2.71 -5.19
N ASP A 207 13.22 2.87 -5.85
CA ASP A 207 13.94 4.14 -5.91
C ASP A 207 13.25 5.08 -6.93
N ILE A 208 12.07 5.59 -6.54
CA ILE A 208 11.20 6.41 -7.41
C ILE A 208 11.88 7.73 -7.79
N LEU A 209 12.74 8.27 -6.91
CA LEU A 209 13.52 9.46 -7.23
C LEU A 209 14.36 9.26 -8.49
N ASP A 210 15.03 8.10 -8.60
CA ASP A 210 15.86 7.79 -9.77
C ASP A 210 15.02 7.71 -11.05
N LEU A 211 13.81 7.18 -10.97
CA LEU A 211 12.87 7.21 -12.09
C LEU A 211 12.50 8.64 -12.50
N GLY A 212 12.18 9.50 -11.53
CA GLY A 212 11.83 10.90 -11.78
C GLY A 212 12.98 11.68 -12.41
N VAL A 213 14.20 11.52 -11.87
CA VAL A 213 15.42 12.15 -12.40
C VAL A 213 15.74 11.61 -13.80
N GLY A 214 15.72 10.29 -13.98
CA GLY A 214 15.98 9.66 -15.27
C GLY A 214 15.00 10.11 -16.36
N SER A 215 13.72 10.18 -16.04
CA SER A 215 12.67 10.65 -16.97
C SER A 215 12.82 12.12 -17.29
N GLY A 216 13.15 12.96 -16.30
CA GLY A 216 13.43 14.38 -16.53
C GLY A 216 14.63 14.59 -17.44
N LEU A 217 15.74 13.91 -17.20
CA LEU A 217 16.94 13.95 -18.06
C LEU A 217 16.66 13.46 -19.47
N PHE A 218 15.89 12.38 -19.61
CA PHE A 218 15.48 11.85 -20.90
C PHE A 218 14.58 12.83 -21.66
N GLY A 219 13.60 13.44 -21.01
CA GLY A 219 12.75 14.44 -21.61
C GLY A 219 13.53 15.71 -22.03
N LEU A 220 14.44 16.21 -21.19
CA LEU A 220 15.29 17.34 -21.49
C LEU A 220 16.28 17.04 -22.62
N TRP A 221 16.81 15.81 -22.71
CA TRP A 221 17.58 15.36 -23.85
C TRP A 221 16.80 15.52 -25.15
N ILE A 222 15.61 14.96 -25.23
CA ILE A 222 14.79 15.03 -26.43
C ILE A 222 14.39 16.47 -26.74
N LEU A 223 13.97 17.24 -25.71
CA LEU A 223 13.55 18.63 -25.88
C LEU A 223 14.67 19.49 -26.48
N GLY A 224 15.90 19.33 -25.95
CA GLY A 224 17.06 20.07 -26.44
C GLY A 224 17.45 19.74 -27.88
N GLY A 225 17.05 18.57 -28.40
CA GLY A 225 17.25 18.15 -29.78
C GLY A 225 16.23 18.73 -30.77
N MET A 226 15.13 19.30 -30.29
CA MET A 226 14.06 19.77 -31.17
C MET A 226 14.38 21.12 -31.83
N PRO A 227 14.28 21.23 -33.19
CA PRO A 227 14.50 22.49 -33.91
C PRO A 227 13.61 23.64 -33.39
N VAL A 228 12.34 23.34 -33.07
CA VAL A 228 11.38 24.31 -32.55
C VAL A 228 11.88 25.01 -31.30
N ILE A 229 12.38 24.24 -30.31
CA ILE A 229 12.86 24.80 -29.03
C ILE A 229 14.13 25.61 -29.23
N GLN A 230 15.06 25.12 -30.07
CA GLN A 230 16.29 25.84 -30.39
C GLN A 230 15.96 27.18 -31.05
N THR A 231 15.08 27.19 -32.03
CA THR A 231 14.67 28.41 -32.75
C THR A 231 13.92 29.41 -31.86
N LEU A 232 12.91 28.94 -31.10
CA LEU A 232 12.08 29.83 -30.28
C LEU A 232 12.79 30.41 -29.06
N SER A 233 13.76 29.68 -28.49
CA SER A 233 14.45 30.13 -27.27
C SER A 233 15.58 31.13 -27.53
N GLY A 234 16.13 31.19 -28.74
CA GLY A 234 17.28 32.00 -29.09
C GLY A 234 18.61 31.63 -28.39
N ILE A 235 18.65 30.53 -27.65
CA ILE A 235 19.82 30.04 -26.91
C ILE A 235 20.27 28.66 -27.39
N ASN A 236 20.45 28.58 -28.71
CA ASN A 236 20.69 27.32 -29.44
C ASN A 236 21.87 26.51 -28.90
N ILE A 237 22.98 27.18 -28.57
CA ILE A 237 24.20 26.54 -28.03
C ILE A 237 23.89 25.84 -26.69
N MET A 238 23.20 26.51 -25.80
CA MET A 238 22.89 25.95 -24.48
C MET A 238 22.06 24.67 -24.60
N TRP A 239 20.98 24.70 -25.41
CA TRP A 239 20.13 23.54 -25.64
C TRP A 239 20.93 22.38 -26.25
N ARG A 240 21.83 22.67 -27.15
CA ARG A 240 22.67 21.66 -27.74
C ARG A 240 23.62 21.00 -26.75
N VAL A 241 24.32 21.81 -25.92
CA VAL A 241 25.21 21.26 -24.89
C VAL A 241 24.40 20.40 -23.92
N PHE A 242 23.24 20.88 -23.46
CA PHE A 242 22.38 20.14 -22.56
C PHE A 242 21.85 18.83 -23.20
N ASN A 243 21.41 18.87 -24.45
CA ASN A 243 21.01 17.67 -25.17
C ASN A 243 22.09 16.58 -25.10
N ARG A 244 23.34 16.95 -25.40
CA ARG A 244 24.46 16.00 -25.38
C ARG A 244 24.82 15.50 -23.97
N LEU A 245 24.78 16.36 -22.98
CA LEU A 245 25.09 15.97 -21.60
C LEU A 245 24.01 15.10 -20.98
N PHE A 246 22.74 15.43 -21.22
CA PHE A 246 21.64 14.71 -20.60
C PHE A 246 21.57 13.25 -21.05
N VAL A 247 21.76 12.93 -22.31
CA VAL A 247 21.75 11.54 -22.80
C VAL A 247 22.81 10.67 -22.11
N MET A 248 23.95 11.26 -21.79
CA MET A 248 25.04 10.54 -21.11
C MET A 248 24.72 10.24 -19.64
N MET A 249 23.89 11.07 -19.02
CA MET A 249 23.49 10.90 -17.62
C MET A 249 22.32 9.94 -17.41
N VAL A 250 21.55 9.64 -18.46
CA VAL A 250 20.38 8.77 -18.43
C VAL A 250 20.65 7.34 -17.94
N PRO A 251 21.76 6.65 -18.29
CA PRO A 251 21.99 5.25 -17.93
C PRO A 251 21.94 4.97 -16.44
N TYR A 252 22.56 5.82 -15.63
CA TYR A 252 22.69 5.59 -14.19
C TYR A 252 21.37 5.54 -13.43
N PRO A 253 20.48 6.56 -13.51
CA PRO A 253 19.22 6.53 -12.78
C PRO A 253 18.27 5.40 -13.25
N PHE A 254 18.24 5.07 -14.55
CA PHE A 254 17.40 3.97 -15.02
C PHE A 254 17.90 2.60 -14.54
N VAL A 255 19.20 2.34 -14.58
CA VAL A 255 19.79 1.09 -14.05
C VAL A 255 19.54 0.98 -12.56
N ARG A 256 19.68 2.05 -11.80
CA ARG A 256 19.45 2.07 -10.36
C ARG A 256 17.99 1.83 -10.02
N PHE A 257 17.06 2.49 -10.72
CA PHE A 257 15.62 2.25 -10.57
C PHE A 257 15.28 0.78 -10.87
N LEU A 258 15.76 0.22 -11.98
CA LEU A 258 15.50 -1.17 -12.34
C LEU A 258 16.09 -2.14 -11.31
N ASN A 259 17.33 -1.91 -10.84
CA ASN A 259 17.95 -2.74 -9.81
C ASN A 259 17.14 -2.74 -8.50
N SER A 260 16.53 -1.63 -8.13
CA SER A 260 15.65 -1.55 -6.95
C SER A 260 14.39 -2.40 -7.08
N SER A 261 13.93 -2.63 -8.32
CA SER A 261 12.74 -3.42 -8.63
C SER A 261 13.00 -4.93 -8.68
N THR A 262 14.27 -5.36 -8.80
CA THR A 262 14.67 -6.78 -8.84
C THR A 262 14.62 -7.44 -7.46
N ARG A 263 14.57 -8.78 -7.42
CA ARG A 263 14.66 -9.55 -6.17
C ARG A 263 16.04 -9.52 -5.56
N GLN A 264 17.07 -9.66 -6.39
CA GLN A 264 18.46 -9.63 -5.96
C GLN A 264 19.09 -8.29 -6.33
N LYS A 265 19.02 -7.33 -5.42
CA LYS A 265 19.70 -6.04 -5.58
C LYS A 265 21.21 -6.24 -5.68
N ARG A 266 21.79 -5.97 -6.85
CA ARG A 266 23.24 -6.09 -7.08
C ARG A 266 23.85 -4.72 -7.32
N LYS A 267 24.53 -4.18 -6.33
CA LYS A 267 25.22 -2.89 -6.41
C LYS A 267 26.25 -2.82 -7.55
N THR A 268 26.75 -3.96 -8.01
CA THR A 268 27.72 -4.01 -9.13
C THR A 268 27.19 -3.33 -10.38
N TYR A 269 25.91 -3.53 -10.74
CA TYR A 269 25.31 -2.88 -11.90
C TYR A 269 25.23 -1.36 -11.73
N GLU A 270 24.91 -0.89 -10.53
CA GLU A 270 24.86 0.55 -10.22
C GLU A 270 26.25 1.18 -10.32
N TYR A 271 27.29 0.53 -9.79
CA TYR A 271 28.66 1.01 -9.89
C TYR A 271 29.14 1.02 -11.34
N VAL A 272 28.86 -0.03 -12.12
CA VAL A 272 29.23 -0.08 -13.55
C VAL A 272 28.54 1.04 -14.32
N ALA A 273 27.24 1.28 -14.10
CA ALA A 273 26.51 2.37 -14.72
C ALA A 273 27.09 3.74 -14.34
N PHE A 274 27.38 3.96 -13.05
CA PHE A 274 27.96 5.21 -12.57
C PHE A 274 29.34 5.48 -13.18
N PHE A 275 30.26 4.51 -13.11
CA PHE A 275 31.59 4.68 -13.65
C PHE A 275 31.60 4.79 -15.16
N ALA A 276 30.74 4.05 -15.89
CA ALA A 276 30.60 4.19 -17.33
C ALA A 276 30.14 5.61 -17.69
N THR A 277 29.10 6.12 -17.04
CA THR A 277 28.63 7.50 -17.21
C THR A 277 29.75 8.53 -16.93
N LEU A 278 30.46 8.34 -15.82
CA LEU A 278 31.57 9.24 -15.45
C LEU A 278 32.71 9.22 -16.49
N ILE A 279 33.15 8.02 -16.90
CA ILE A 279 34.25 7.86 -17.88
C ILE A 279 33.82 8.48 -19.19
N ILE A 280 32.62 8.23 -19.69
CA ILE A 280 32.12 8.82 -20.94
C ILE A 280 32.16 10.34 -20.87
N THR A 281 31.61 10.92 -19.79
CA THR A 281 31.53 12.38 -19.59
C THR A 281 32.94 13.01 -19.49
N VAL A 282 33.83 12.41 -18.69
CA VAL A 282 35.21 12.91 -18.52
C VAL A 282 36.04 12.78 -19.83
N SER A 283 35.86 11.67 -20.56
CA SER A 283 36.55 11.45 -21.83
C SER A 283 36.19 12.52 -22.86
N ILE A 284 34.93 12.92 -22.93
CA ILE A 284 34.48 13.99 -23.82
C ILE A 284 35.10 15.33 -23.44
N MET A 285 35.05 15.66 -22.13
CA MET A 285 35.67 16.88 -21.62
C MET A 285 37.20 16.88 -21.94
N GLY A 286 37.85 15.75 -21.72
CA GLY A 286 39.28 15.58 -22.03
C GLY A 286 39.61 15.78 -23.52
N LEU A 287 38.82 15.20 -24.41
CA LEU A 287 39.01 15.38 -25.86
C LEU A 287 38.90 16.85 -26.26
N ARG A 288 38.00 17.62 -25.67
CA ARG A 288 37.90 19.04 -25.94
C ARG A 288 39.14 19.81 -25.51
N PHE A 289 39.61 19.59 -24.28
CA PHE A 289 40.75 20.35 -23.73
C PHE A 289 42.10 20.00 -24.32
N TYR A 290 42.30 18.73 -24.67
CA TYR A 290 43.65 18.24 -25.14
C TYR A 290 43.79 18.07 -26.63
N ALA A 291 42.70 17.72 -27.35
CA ALA A 291 42.78 17.38 -28.77
C ALA A 291 42.23 18.46 -29.70
N ASP A 292 41.66 19.55 -29.17
CA ASP A 292 40.92 20.58 -29.94
C ASP A 292 40.02 19.95 -31.00
N ALA A 293 39.39 18.81 -30.59
CA ALA A 293 38.57 18.01 -31.48
C ALA A 293 37.30 18.75 -31.85
N ASP A 294 36.83 18.53 -33.07
CA ASP A 294 35.47 18.96 -33.44
C ASP A 294 34.48 18.23 -32.56
N MET A 295 33.89 19.00 -31.61
CA MET A 295 32.99 18.48 -30.60
C MET A 295 31.78 17.80 -31.21
N MET A 296 31.38 18.20 -32.40
CA MET A 296 30.22 17.64 -33.08
C MET A 296 30.42 16.20 -33.53
N ASN A 297 31.49 15.92 -34.21
CA ASN A 297 31.80 14.57 -34.71
C ASN A 297 32.29 13.64 -33.59
N SER A 298 32.88 14.21 -32.54
CA SER A 298 33.42 13.47 -31.40
C SER A 298 32.34 12.99 -30.41
N PHE A 299 31.18 13.66 -30.31
CA PHE A 299 30.13 13.27 -29.40
C PHE A 299 29.33 12.06 -29.81
N VAL A 300 29.06 11.89 -31.11
CA VAL A 300 28.21 10.82 -31.64
C VAL A 300 28.65 9.43 -31.17
N PRO A 301 29.95 9.04 -31.23
CA PRO A 301 30.39 7.73 -30.73
C PRO A 301 30.11 7.53 -29.23
N PHE A 302 30.22 8.59 -28.42
CA PHE A 302 29.98 8.51 -26.98
C PHE A 302 28.48 8.44 -26.64
N GLU A 303 27.63 9.10 -27.42
CA GLU A 303 26.15 8.94 -27.29
C GLU A 303 25.73 7.52 -27.62
N ILE A 304 26.24 6.98 -28.74
CA ILE A 304 25.99 5.58 -29.11
C ILE A 304 26.49 4.64 -28.00
N LEU A 305 27.68 4.91 -27.44
CA LEU A 305 28.22 4.13 -26.33
C LEU A 305 27.34 4.22 -25.08
N ALA A 306 26.83 5.40 -24.72
CA ALA A 306 25.91 5.58 -23.59
C ALA A 306 24.61 4.79 -23.78
N VAL A 307 24.02 4.85 -24.98
CA VAL A 307 22.79 4.11 -25.31
C VAL A 307 23.07 2.59 -25.29
N ILE A 308 24.14 2.11 -25.90
CA ILE A 308 24.53 0.69 -25.88
C ILE A 308 24.76 0.23 -24.43
N THR A 309 25.47 1.02 -23.62
CA THR A 309 25.71 0.71 -22.20
C THR A 309 24.40 0.56 -21.44
N THR A 310 23.44 1.46 -21.68
CA THR A 310 22.12 1.37 -21.06
C THR A 310 21.40 0.09 -21.45
N ILE A 311 21.34 -0.21 -22.74
CA ILE A 311 20.66 -1.41 -23.25
C ILE A 311 21.31 -2.68 -22.66
N VAL A 312 22.64 -2.76 -22.70
CA VAL A 312 23.40 -3.92 -22.20
C VAL A 312 23.16 -4.11 -20.68
N LEU A 313 23.28 -3.05 -19.89
CA LEU A 313 23.10 -3.14 -18.43
C LEU A 313 21.66 -3.48 -18.04
N VAL A 314 20.67 -2.86 -18.67
CA VAL A 314 19.24 -3.16 -18.45
C VAL A 314 18.94 -4.60 -18.82
N THR A 315 19.36 -5.06 -19.99
CA THR A 315 19.14 -6.43 -20.46
C THR A 315 19.83 -7.46 -19.56
N ALA A 316 21.10 -7.22 -19.22
CA ALA A 316 21.86 -8.11 -18.33
C ALA A 316 21.20 -8.23 -16.95
N LEU A 317 20.72 -7.11 -16.41
CA LEU A 317 20.05 -7.08 -15.10
C LEU A 317 18.71 -7.82 -15.13
N LEU A 318 17.91 -7.68 -16.18
CA LEU A 318 16.66 -8.42 -16.38
C LEU A 318 16.89 -9.93 -16.53
N ILE A 319 17.89 -10.33 -17.33
CA ILE A 319 18.26 -11.74 -17.50
C ILE A 319 18.73 -12.33 -16.16
N ASP A 320 19.57 -11.61 -15.44
CA ASP A 320 20.11 -12.06 -14.16
C ASP A 320 19.01 -12.24 -13.10
N ASP A 321 18.05 -11.31 -12.99
CA ASP A 321 16.89 -11.44 -12.11
C ASP A 321 15.99 -12.62 -12.51
N PHE A 322 15.74 -12.79 -13.82
CA PHE A 322 14.97 -13.93 -14.32
C PHE A 322 15.64 -15.27 -14.01
N MET A 323 16.95 -15.38 -14.25
CA MET A 323 17.73 -16.62 -13.96
C MET A 323 17.77 -16.91 -12.47
N TYR A 324 17.92 -15.90 -11.64
CA TYR A 324 17.86 -16.03 -10.17
C TYR A 324 16.50 -16.55 -9.71
N CYS A 325 15.41 -15.96 -10.19
CA CYS A 325 14.05 -16.39 -9.87
C CYS A 325 13.78 -17.84 -10.34
N LYS A 326 14.20 -18.18 -11.57
CA LYS A 326 14.06 -19.53 -12.14
C LYS A 326 14.82 -20.59 -11.33
N ARG A 327 16.07 -20.32 -10.95
CA ARG A 327 16.90 -21.28 -10.16
C ARG A 327 16.32 -21.56 -8.78
N ARG A 328 15.57 -20.61 -8.19
CA ARG A 328 15.00 -20.73 -6.84
C ARG A 328 13.50 -21.01 -6.84
N ASN A 329 12.89 -21.26 -7.98
CA ASN A 329 11.42 -21.40 -8.14
C ASN A 329 10.63 -20.24 -7.51
N LEU A 330 11.14 -19.02 -7.63
CA LEU A 330 10.50 -17.83 -7.11
C LEU A 330 9.81 -17.05 -8.26
N PRO A 331 8.67 -16.42 -8.01
CA PRO A 331 8.09 -15.52 -9.02
C PRO A 331 8.94 -14.25 -9.13
N VAL A 332 8.99 -13.66 -10.33
CA VAL A 332 9.58 -12.32 -10.55
C VAL A 332 8.87 -11.31 -9.66
N LYS A 333 9.64 -10.45 -8.98
CA LYS A 333 9.11 -9.53 -7.96
C LYS A 333 8.11 -8.51 -8.54
N ASN A 334 8.49 -7.86 -9.64
CA ASN A 334 7.71 -6.79 -10.26
C ASN A 334 7.52 -7.06 -11.76
N LYS A 335 6.64 -8.03 -12.10
CA LYS A 335 6.35 -8.40 -13.49
C LYS A 335 5.90 -7.22 -14.35
N ILE A 336 5.13 -6.29 -13.78
CA ILE A 336 4.60 -5.12 -14.49
C ILE A 336 5.73 -4.17 -14.90
N ILE A 337 6.70 -3.90 -14.01
CA ILE A 337 7.86 -3.05 -14.33
C ILE A 337 8.73 -3.72 -15.39
N THR A 338 8.96 -5.03 -15.29
CA THR A 338 9.68 -5.79 -16.33
C THR A 338 8.98 -5.68 -17.69
N PHE A 339 7.64 -5.76 -17.71
CA PHE A 339 6.84 -5.60 -18.92
C PHE A 339 6.95 -4.18 -19.48
N ALA A 340 6.90 -3.15 -18.63
CA ALA A 340 7.06 -1.75 -19.05
C ALA A 340 8.43 -1.48 -19.71
N PHE A 341 9.50 -2.07 -19.20
CA PHE A 341 10.82 -2.01 -19.85
C PHE A 341 10.83 -2.73 -21.21
N PHE A 342 10.10 -3.82 -21.34
CA PHE A 342 9.96 -4.53 -22.62
C PHE A 342 9.19 -3.69 -23.64
N GLU A 343 8.11 -3.01 -23.26
CA GLU A 343 7.36 -2.06 -24.11
C GLU A 343 8.29 -0.94 -24.63
N MET A 344 9.07 -0.34 -23.72
CA MET A 344 10.02 0.70 -24.08
C MET A 344 11.10 0.18 -25.05
N ALA A 345 11.60 -1.05 -24.84
CA ALA A 345 12.59 -1.66 -25.72
C ALA A 345 12.02 -1.92 -27.13
N VAL A 346 10.78 -2.40 -27.23
CA VAL A 346 10.09 -2.62 -28.52
C VAL A 346 9.95 -1.30 -29.27
N CYS A 347 9.47 -0.24 -28.60
CA CYS A 347 9.37 1.09 -29.21
C CYS A 347 10.74 1.64 -29.68
N SER A 348 11.79 1.39 -28.89
CA SER A 348 13.16 1.79 -29.27
C SER A 348 13.71 1.01 -30.47
N ILE A 349 13.35 -0.26 -30.59
CA ILE A 349 13.71 -1.07 -31.76
C ILE A 349 12.98 -0.58 -33.03
N ILE A 350 11.67 -0.28 -32.89
CA ILE A 350 10.87 0.28 -33.98
C ILE A 350 11.50 1.59 -34.45
N GLU A 351 11.87 2.48 -33.54
CA GLU A 351 12.53 3.75 -33.85
C GLU A 351 13.85 3.52 -34.61
N LEU A 352 14.66 2.56 -34.16
CA LEU A 352 15.91 2.21 -34.79
C LEU A 352 15.72 1.70 -36.25
N VAL A 353 14.70 0.87 -36.45
CA VAL A 353 14.35 0.35 -37.79
C VAL A 353 13.90 1.50 -38.69
N VAL A 354 12.99 2.37 -38.19
CA VAL A 354 12.53 3.54 -38.94
C VAL A 354 13.70 4.45 -39.33
N TYR A 355 14.65 4.67 -38.42
CA TYR A 355 15.84 5.47 -38.66
C TYR A 355 16.78 4.81 -39.69
N LEU A 356 17.06 3.51 -39.56
CA LEU A 356 18.01 2.80 -40.45
C LEU A 356 17.50 2.69 -41.89
N PHE A 357 16.18 2.60 -42.08
CA PHE A 357 15.56 2.47 -43.40
C PHE A 357 14.99 3.79 -43.93
N ASP A 358 15.24 4.90 -43.22
CA ASP A 358 14.75 6.25 -43.57
C ASP A 358 13.24 6.29 -43.89
N LEU A 359 12.47 5.48 -43.19
CA LEU A 359 11.04 5.32 -43.46
C LEU A 359 10.23 6.57 -43.10
N TRP A 360 10.72 7.40 -42.15
CA TRP A 360 9.99 8.55 -41.62
C TRP A 360 10.93 9.62 -41.05
N SER A 361 11.76 10.18 -41.93
CA SER A 361 12.89 11.08 -41.62
C SER A 361 12.49 12.33 -40.81
N HIS A 362 11.26 12.83 -40.99
CA HIS A 362 10.80 14.06 -40.31
C HIS A 362 10.37 13.85 -38.85
N HIS A 363 10.21 12.62 -38.37
CA HIS A 363 9.62 12.30 -37.07
C HIS A 363 10.54 11.49 -36.15
N PHE A 364 11.85 11.68 -36.29
CA PHE A 364 12.82 10.98 -35.45
C PHE A 364 12.53 11.11 -33.95
N GLY A 365 12.56 10.00 -33.24
CA GLY A 365 12.29 9.92 -31.82
C GLY A 365 10.81 9.83 -31.44
N PHE A 366 9.88 9.67 -32.41
CA PHE A 366 8.44 9.60 -32.13
C PHE A 366 8.08 8.34 -31.34
N PHE A 367 8.51 7.16 -31.78
CA PHE A 367 8.19 5.90 -31.12
C PHE A 367 8.84 5.78 -29.74
N ILE A 368 10.06 6.29 -29.57
CA ILE A 368 10.73 6.27 -28.28
C ILE A 368 10.04 7.18 -27.26
N ARG A 369 9.42 8.30 -27.69
CA ARG A 369 8.58 9.15 -26.84
C ARG A 369 7.32 8.41 -26.39
N ILE A 370 6.63 7.74 -27.31
CA ILE A 370 5.44 6.92 -26.98
C ILE A 370 5.84 5.82 -26.00
N GLY A 371 6.92 5.08 -26.28
CA GLY A 371 7.43 4.03 -25.39
C GLY A 371 7.72 4.56 -23.98
N MET A 372 8.32 5.74 -23.87
CA MET A 372 8.61 6.35 -22.57
C MET A 372 7.34 6.79 -21.84
N VAL A 373 6.35 7.34 -22.54
CA VAL A 373 5.06 7.71 -21.93
C VAL A 373 4.31 6.47 -21.43
N LEU A 374 4.26 5.39 -22.22
CA LEU A 374 3.65 4.12 -21.83
C LEU A 374 4.38 3.52 -20.62
N PHE A 375 5.71 3.50 -20.65
CA PHE A 375 6.54 3.07 -19.54
C PHE A 375 6.21 3.82 -18.25
N LEU A 376 6.19 5.15 -18.30
CA LEU A 376 5.87 5.99 -17.14
C LEU A 376 4.43 5.78 -16.64
N ALA A 377 3.46 5.68 -17.56
CA ALA A 377 2.07 5.41 -17.21
C ALA A 377 1.91 4.06 -16.49
N THR A 378 2.57 3.02 -17.00
CA THR A 378 2.56 1.67 -16.40
C THR A 378 3.20 1.67 -15.02
N VAL A 379 4.35 2.31 -14.84
CA VAL A 379 5.03 2.41 -13.54
C VAL A 379 4.23 3.25 -12.56
N MET A 380 3.62 4.36 -13.00
CA MET A 380 2.75 5.19 -12.16
C MET A 380 1.50 4.43 -11.71
N ALA A 381 0.85 3.66 -12.59
CA ALA A 381 -0.28 2.81 -12.22
C ALA A 381 0.13 1.77 -11.16
N GLN A 382 1.31 1.16 -11.30
CA GLN A 382 1.86 0.24 -10.31
C GLN A 382 2.14 0.94 -8.98
N PHE A 383 2.67 2.15 -9.01
CA PHE A 383 2.93 2.95 -7.82
C PHE A 383 1.64 3.33 -7.10
N VAL A 384 0.61 3.77 -7.83
CA VAL A 384 -0.72 4.08 -7.26
C VAL A 384 -1.33 2.85 -6.60
N ASN A 385 -1.26 1.67 -7.25
CA ASN A 385 -1.71 0.41 -6.67
C ASN A 385 -0.96 0.05 -5.37
N TRP A 386 0.36 0.22 -5.37
CA TRP A 386 1.16 0.01 -4.16
C TRP A 386 0.78 1.00 -3.07
N TRP A 387 0.66 2.29 -3.39
CA TRP A 387 0.26 3.33 -2.45
C TRP A 387 -1.11 3.06 -1.81
N MET A 388 -2.09 2.65 -2.61
CA MET A 388 -3.42 2.30 -2.09
C MET A 388 -3.37 1.10 -1.13
N ARG A 389 -2.54 0.10 -1.41
CA ARG A 389 -2.34 -1.05 -0.52
C ARG A 389 -1.61 -0.67 0.77
N ASP A 390 -0.62 0.20 0.68
CA ASP A 390 0.13 0.69 1.85
C ASP A 390 -0.77 1.51 2.78
N GLN A 391 -1.61 2.39 2.22
CA GLN A 391 -2.61 3.13 3.01
C GLN A 391 -3.60 2.18 3.71
N ALA A 392 -4.08 1.14 3.02
CA ALA A 392 -4.96 0.15 3.63
C ALA A 392 -4.26 -0.62 4.77
N ALA A 393 -2.96 -0.91 4.66
CA ALA A 393 -2.18 -1.52 5.73
C ALA A 393 -2.01 -0.58 6.94
N VAL A 394 -1.73 0.70 6.70
CA VAL A 394 -1.63 1.72 7.77
C VAL A 394 -2.96 1.90 8.50
N ASP A 395 -4.07 1.92 7.77
CA ASP A 395 -5.41 2.04 8.37
C ASP A 395 -5.73 0.79 9.19
N ARG A 396 -5.36 -0.40 8.73
CA ARG A 396 -5.47 -1.66 9.49
C ARG A 396 -4.64 -1.62 10.77
N ASP A 397 -3.37 -1.23 10.71
CA ASP A 397 -2.50 -1.15 11.89
C ASP A 397 -3.01 -0.12 12.91
N ARG A 398 -3.53 1.00 12.43
CA ARG A 398 -4.19 2.01 13.28
C ARG A 398 -5.44 1.44 13.94
N PHE A 399 -6.27 0.69 13.20
CA PHE A 399 -7.45 0.00 13.71
C PHE A 399 -7.08 -1.00 14.81
N ILE A 400 -6.08 -1.86 14.57
CA ILE A 400 -5.60 -2.85 15.55
C ILE A 400 -5.08 -2.15 16.81
N ASN A 401 -4.22 -1.14 16.68
CA ASN A 401 -3.65 -0.42 17.81
C ASN A 401 -4.73 0.28 18.64
N HIS A 402 -5.73 0.87 18.00
CA HIS A 402 -6.85 1.50 18.71
C HIS A 402 -7.74 0.46 19.37
N SER A 403 -8.01 -0.67 18.73
CA SER A 403 -8.75 -1.79 19.32
C SER A 403 -8.04 -2.32 20.57
N LEU A 404 -6.70 -2.44 20.54
CA LEU A 404 -5.91 -2.81 21.71
C LEU A 404 -5.98 -1.77 22.82
N GLN A 405 -5.94 -0.47 22.50
CA GLN A 405 -6.09 0.59 23.50
C GLN A 405 -7.47 0.53 24.17
N VAL A 406 -8.53 0.34 23.41
CA VAL A 406 -9.90 0.16 23.93
C VAL A 406 -9.95 -1.08 24.83
N ALA A 407 -9.39 -2.18 24.40
CA ALA A 407 -9.37 -3.44 25.12
C ALA A 407 -8.63 -3.36 26.47
N VAL A 408 -7.52 -2.64 26.53
CA VAL A 408 -6.69 -2.48 27.75
C VAL A 408 -7.19 -1.37 28.67
N SER A 409 -8.07 -0.50 28.19
CA SER A 409 -8.58 0.66 28.95
C SER A 409 -9.44 0.27 30.15
N THR A 410 -10.00 -0.94 30.17
CA THR A 410 -10.87 -1.46 31.23
C THR A 410 -10.22 -2.66 31.93
N LYS A 411 -10.42 -2.74 33.26
CA LYS A 411 -9.98 -3.90 34.07
C LYS A 411 -10.93 -5.10 33.97
N ASN A 412 -12.16 -4.85 33.53
CA ASN A 412 -13.21 -5.87 33.45
C ASN A 412 -13.32 -6.38 32.00
N PRO A 413 -13.05 -7.68 31.72
CA PRO A 413 -13.15 -8.25 30.38
C PRO A 413 -14.53 -8.08 29.72
N SER A 414 -15.62 -8.07 30.51
CA SER A 414 -16.98 -7.86 30.00
C SER A 414 -17.18 -6.47 29.41
N ASP A 415 -16.58 -5.45 30.02
CA ASP A 415 -16.67 -4.06 29.55
C ASP A 415 -15.76 -3.88 28.32
N SER A 416 -14.58 -4.53 28.30
CA SER A 416 -13.71 -4.58 27.11
C SER A 416 -14.44 -5.16 25.90
N ILE A 417 -15.18 -6.27 26.08
CA ILE A 417 -15.97 -6.90 25.01
C ILE A 417 -17.04 -5.92 24.47
N LYS A 418 -17.78 -5.25 25.33
CA LYS A 418 -18.82 -4.28 24.91
C LYS A 418 -18.23 -3.11 24.15
N MET A 419 -17.17 -2.49 24.68
CA MET A 419 -16.53 -1.35 24.05
C MET A 419 -15.91 -1.72 22.69
N LEU A 420 -15.31 -2.91 22.61
CA LEU A 420 -14.72 -3.40 21.38
C LEU A 420 -15.78 -3.74 20.34
N LEU A 421 -16.92 -4.30 20.75
CA LEU A 421 -18.06 -4.60 19.87
C LEU A 421 -18.67 -3.30 19.30
N GLU A 422 -18.85 -2.29 20.14
CA GLU A 422 -19.29 -0.97 19.71
C GLU A 422 -18.30 -0.32 18.74
N TYR A 423 -17.00 -0.43 19.03
CA TYR A 423 -15.96 0.13 18.20
C TYR A 423 -15.95 -0.50 16.80
N ILE A 424 -15.94 -1.84 16.70
CA ILE A 424 -15.95 -2.52 15.41
C ILE A 424 -17.22 -2.19 14.60
N ALA A 425 -18.38 -2.15 15.25
CA ALA A 425 -19.63 -1.82 14.58
C ALA A 425 -19.61 -0.40 13.98
N LYS A 426 -19.08 0.58 14.72
CA LYS A 426 -18.96 1.98 14.26
C LYS A 426 -17.94 2.13 13.14
N GLU A 427 -16.80 1.46 13.22
CA GLU A 427 -15.75 1.51 12.18
C GLU A 427 -16.20 0.85 10.88
N LEU A 428 -16.92 -0.25 10.97
CA LEU A 428 -17.47 -0.93 9.78
C LEU A 428 -18.73 -0.25 9.24
N GLY A 429 -19.29 0.76 9.95
CA GLY A 429 -20.54 1.40 9.59
C GLY A 429 -21.74 0.47 9.70
N ALA A 430 -21.64 -0.57 10.52
CA ALA A 430 -22.67 -1.59 10.67
C ALA A 430 -23.94 -1.07 11.34
N SER A 431 -25.07 -1.70 11.06
CA SER A 431 -26.32 -1.44 11.77
C SER A 431 -26.42 -2.21 13.09
N ARG A 432 -25.82 -3.42 13.13
CA ARG A 432 -25.80 -4.30 14.31
C ARG A 432 -24.49 -5.07 14.40
N ALA A 433 -24.07 -5.35 15.64
CA ALA A 433 -23.00 -6.29 15.95
C ALA A 433 -23.36 -7.08 17.21
N PHE A 434 -23.12 -8.37 17.20
CA PHE A 434 -23.46 -9.22 18.34
C PHE A 434 -22.56 -10.45 18.44
N ILE A 435 -22.49 -10.98 19.69
CA ILE A 435 -21.71 -12.18 20.00
C ILE A 435 -22.65 -13.26 20.51
N TYR A 436 -22.65 -14.40 19.84
CA TYR A 436 -23.23 -15.63 20.33
C TYR A 436 -22.19 -16.43 21.12
N GLU A 437 -22.53 -16.82 22.37
CA GLU A 437 -21.68 -17.70 23.15
C GLU A 437 -22.35 -19.03 23.46
N ASP A 438 -21.54 -20.09 23.48
CA ASP A 438 -22.00 -21.39 23.99
C ASP A 438 -22.18 -21.33 25.51
N LYS A 439 -23.43 -21.51 25.97
CA LYS A 439 -23.81 -21.51 27.41
C LYS A 439 -23.95 -22.91 28.01
N LYS A 440 -24.33 -23.90 27.17
CA LYS A 440 -24.47 -25.32 27.61
C LYS A 440 -24.34 -26.18 26.38
N LYS A 441 -23.19 -26.80 26.18
CA LYS A 441 -22.89 -27.71 25.06
C LYS A 441 -23.98 -27.68 23.96
N GLU A 442 -23.68 -27.03 22.81
CA GLU A 442 -24.58 -26.88 21.64
C GLU A 442 -25.71 -25.82 21.74
N LYS A 443 -25.82 -25.06 22.82
CA LYS A 443 -26.79 -23.95 22.97
C LYS A 443 -26.10 -22.61 22.95
N PHE A 444 -26.14 -21.95 21.82
CA PHE A 444 -25.57 -20.61 21.63
C PHE A 444 -26.61 -19.52 21.92
N LYS A 445 -26.24 -18.51 22.70
CA LYS A 445 -27.09 -17.36 23.03
C LYS A 445 -26.34 -16.08 22.78
N ILE A 446 -27.09 -15.02 22.37
CA ILE A 446 -26.55 -13.66 22.32
C ILE A 446 -26.21 -13.22 23.75
N THR A 447 -24.94 -12.93 23.99
CA THR A 447 -24.43 -12.44 25.27
C THR A 447 -24.09 -10.98 25.25
N TYR A 448 -23.65 -10.48 24.09
CA TYR A 448 -23.34 -9.08 23.84
C TYR A 448 -23.96 -8.65 22.52
N GLU A 449 -24.54 -7.44 22.53
CA GLU A 449 -25.17 -6.84 21.35
C GLU A 449 -24.91 -5.33 21.37
N TRP A 450 -24.64 -4.80 20.19
CA TRP A 450 -24.67 -3.38 19.89
C TRP A 450 -25.54 -3.16 18.63
N PHE A 451 -26.33 -2.11 18.65
CA PHE A 451 -27.17 -1.70 17.52
C PHE A 451 -27.28 -0.19 17.43
N LYS A 452 -27.50 0.30 16.20
CA LYS A 452 -27.64 1.72 15.91
C LYS A 452 -28.92 2.28 16.53
N GLU A 453 -28.89 3.54 16.97
CA GLU A 453 -30.09 4.23 17.49
C GLU A 453 -31.28 4.14 16.50
N GLY A 454 -32.42 3.75 16.98
CA GLY A 454 -33.65 3.55 16.18
C GLY A 454 -33.93 2.11 15.76
N LEU A 455 -33.06 1.16 16.11
CA LEU A 455 -33.29 -0.28 15.89
C LEU A 455 -33.66 -0.99 17.21
N ASP A 456 -34.53 -2.00 17.11
CA ASP A 456 -34.88 -2.83 18.26
C ASP A 456 -33.80 -3.91 18.49
N PRO A 457 -33.58 -4.35 19.74
CA PRO A 457 -32.69 -5.45 20.07
C PRO A 457 -33.11 -6.75 19.40
N MET A 458 -32.14 -7.62 19.08
CA MET A 458 -32.38 -8.92 18.48
C MET A 458 -33.16 -9.85 19.47
N PRO A 459 -34.03 -10.73 18.95
CA PRO A 459 -34.70 -11.74 19.81
C PRO A 459 -33.65 -12.62 20.49
N LYS A 460 -33.75 -12.77 21.80
CA LYS A 460 -32.82 -13.59 22.62
C LYS A 460 -33.11 -15.08 22.50
N GLU A 461 -33.34 -15.57 21.30
CA GLU A 461 -33.54 -16.99 21.06
C GLU A 461 -32.21 -17.76 21.12
N SER A 462 -32.28 -18.99 21.67
CA SER A 462 -31.12 -19.87 21.71
C SER A 462 -30.98 -20.60 20.38
N LEU A 463 -29.80 -20.53 19.75
CA LEU A 463 -29.46 -21.35 18.61
C LEU A 463 -28.93 -22.70 19.11
N VAL A 464 -29.52 -23.80 18.62
CA VAL A 464 -29.00 -25.15 18.85
C VAL A 464 -28.19 -25.52 17.61
N LEU A 465 -26.89 -25.75 17.78
CA LEU A 465 -25.95 -26.07 16.71
C LEU A 465 -25.16 -27.32 17.09
N ASN A 466 -24.93 -28.24 16.17
CA ASN A 466 -24.07 -29.39 16.40
C ASN A 466 -22.58 -28.96 16.30
N TYR A 467 -21.74 -29.35 17.25
CA TYR A 467 -20.33 -28.94 17.31
C TYR A 467 -19.53 -29.32 16.05
N GLU A 468 -19.80 -30.47 15.44
CA GLU A 468 -19.06 -30.94 14.27
C GLU A 468 -19.25 -30.05 13.05
N ASN A 469 -20.45 -29.43 12.87
CA ASN A 469 -20.82 -28.58 11.73
C ASN A 469 -21.36 -27.22 12.17
N SER A 470 -20.93 -26.73 13.34
CA SER A 470 -21.52 -25.54 13.97
C SER A 470 -21.31 -24.26 13.14
N GLU A 471 -20.19 -24.13 12.42
CA GLU A 471 -19.91 -22.96 11.56
C GLU A 471 -20.86 -22.94 10.35
N GLU A 472 -21.02 -24.06 9.66
CA GLU A 472 -21.91 -24.17 8.49
C GLU A 472 -23.37 -23.93 8.88
N GLN A 473 -23.83 -24.55 9.96
CA GLN A 473 -25.19 -24.38 10.48
C GLN A 473 -25.45 -22.95 10.96
N PHE A 474 -24.44 -22.27 11.55
CA PHE A 474 -24.55 -20.88 11.94
C PHE A 474 -24.70 -19.98 10.71
N LEU A 475 -23.85 -20.17 9.69
CA LEU A 475 -23.91 -19.43 8.43
C LEU A 475 -25.24 -19.64 7.72
N GLU A 476 -25.76 -20.88 7.66
CA GLU A 476 -27.06 -21.19 7.06
C GLU A 476 -28.20 -20.45 7.76
N LYS A 477 -28.22 -20.45 9.12
CA LYS A 477 -29.23 -19.73 9.90
C LYS A 477 -29.11 -18.22 9.78
N MET A 478 -27.89 -17.68 9.62
CA MET A 478 -27.66 -16.24 9.48
C MET A 478 -27.86 -15.73 8.06
N SER A 479 -27.84 -16.59 7.04
CA SER A 479 -28.10 -16.25 5.64
C SER A 479 -29.52 -15.73 5.38
N CYS A 480 -30.45 -15.92 6.34
CA CYS A 480 -31.82 -15.38 6.27
C CYS A 480 -31.87 -13.85 6.49
N TYR A 481 -30.81 -13.23 6.99
CA TYR A 481 -30.75 -11.77 7.16
C TYR A 481 -30.30 -11.12 5.88
N GLU A 482 -31.14 -10.25 5.31
CA GLU A 482 -30.79 -9.44 4.13
C GLU A 482 -29.72 -8.40 4.50
N GLY A 483 -28.82 -8.06 3.57
CA GLY A 483 -27.80 -7.05 3.75
C GLY A 483 -26.37 -7.59 3.59
N ASN A 484 -25.41 -6.71 3.74
CA ASN A 484 -23.99 -7.06 3.70
C ASN A 484 -23.54 -7.49 5.10
N ASN A 485 -23.55 -8.79 5.36
CA ASN A 485 -23.33 -9.38 6.68
C ASN A 485 -22.05 -10.21 6.69
N GLU A 486 -21.27 -10.09 7.78
CA GLU A 486 -20.05 -10.88 8.00
C GLU A 486 -20.11 -11.62 9.34
N TYR A 487 -19.62 -12.84 9.35
CA TYR A 487 -19.66 -13.75 10.47
C TYR A 487 -18.31 -14.45 10.65
N LYS A 488 -17.86 -14.56 11.92
CA LYS A 488 -16.64 -15.28 12.27
C LYS A 488 -16.79 -16.14 13.51
N SER A 489 -16.18 -17.32 13.51
CA SER A 489 -16.10 -18.14 14.72
C SER A 489 -15.11 -17.55 15.71
N ILE A 490 -15.51 -17.52 16.99
CA ILE A 490 -14.67 -17.08 18.11
C ILE A 490 -14.08 -18.32 18.75
N LYS A 491 -12.76 -18.47 18.67
CA LYS A 491 -12.02 -19.63 19.18
C LYS A 491 -10.94 -19.21 20.19
N LEU A 492 -10.63 -20.09 21.14
CA LEU A 492 -9.47 -20.00 22.02
C LEU A 492 -8.66 -21.31 21.87
N GLY A 493 -7.54 -21.26 21.15
CA GLY A 493 -6.92 -22.46 20.63
C GLY A 493 -7.87 -23.23 19.70
N ASP A 494 -8.06 -24.52 19.96
CA ASP A 494 -8.99 -25.35 19.19
C ASP A 494 -10.43 -25.33 19.72
N THR A 495 -10.68 -24.64 20.83
CA THR A 495 -12.00 -24.62 21.49
C THR A 495 -12.88 -23.51 20.90
N LEU A 496 -14.03 -23.86 20.34
CA LEU A 496 -15.04 -22.91 19.91
C LEU A 496 -15.75 -22.30 21.13
N LEU A 497 -15.69 -20.97 21.25
CA LEU A 497 -16.35 -20.21 22.32
C LEU A 497 -17.66 -19.58 21.87
N GLY A 498 -17.81 -19.31 20.57
CA GLY A 498 -18.97 -18.63 20.03
C GLY A 498 -18.79 -18.11 18.62
N PHE A 499 -19.63 -17.15 18.22
CA PHE A 499 -19.61 -16.50 16.92
C PHE A 499 -19.75 -14.98 17.06
N LEU A 500 -18.96 -14.25 16.29
CA LEU A 500 -19.10 -12.81 16.04
C LEU A 500 -19.93 -12.60 14.79
N ALA A 501 -20.92 -11.73 14.87
CA ALA A 501 -21.75 -11.36 13.74
C ALA A 501 -21.83 -9.83 13.62
N VAL A 502 -21.69 -9.31 12.41
CA VAL A 502 -21.80 -7.88 12.08
C VAL A 502 -22.68 -7.75 10.84
N ASN A 503 -23.75 -6.96 10.94
CA ASN A 503 -24.78 -6.85 9.91
C ASN A 503 -24.82 -5.44 9.30
N ASP A 504 -25.20 -5.36 8.02
CA ASP A 504 -25.36 -4.14 7.20
C ASP A 504 -24.07 -3.28 7.17
N ILE A 505 -22.97 -3.90 6.80
CA ILE A 505 -21.67 -3.24 6.69
C ILE A 505 -21.64 -2.29 5.49
N GLU A 506 -21.20 -1.04 5.69
CA GLU A 506 -20.96 -0.10 4.58
C GLU A 506 -19.72 -0.52 3.76
N ILE A 507 -19.94 -1.03 2.54
CA ILE A 507 -18.89 -1.62 1.66
C ILE A 507 -17.78 -0.62 1.32
N GLU A 508 -18.07 0.68 1.29
CA GLU A 508 -17.11 1.70 0.86
C GLU A 508 -15.96 1.95 1.86
N ARG A 509 -16.12 1.53 3.12
CA ARG A 509 -15.16 1.86 4.18
C ARG A 509 -14.03 0.88 4.38
N VAL A 510 -14.22 -0.41 4.06
CA VAL A 510 -13.23 -1.44 4.44
C VAL A 510 -12.99 -2.44 3.31
N LYS A 511 -11.86 -2.33 2.62
CA LYS A 511 -11.44 -3.29 1.60
C LYS A 511 -11.00 -4.67 2.15
N SER A 512 -10.87 -4.81 3.47
CA SER A 512 -10.43 -6.04 4.14
C SER A 512 -11.27 -6.35 5.38
N VAL A 513 -12.61 -6.36 5.22
CA VAL A 513 -13.55 -6.69 6.31
C VAL A 513 -13.22 -8.04 6.92
N ASP A 514 -12.92 -9.02 6.09
CA ASP A 514 -12.59 -10.39 6.49
C ASP A 514 -11.39 -10.45 7.44
N GLU A 515 -10.28 -9.74 7.12
CA GLU A 515 -9.09 -9.67 7.98
C GLU A 515 -9.38 -8.97 9.32
N VAL A 516 -10.19 -7.90 9.30
CA VAL A 516 -10.60 -7.18 10.51
C VAL A 516 -11.45 -8.08 11.38
N MET A 517 -12.40 -8.80 10.81
CA MET A 517 -13.26 -9.75 11.53
C MET A 517 -12.45 -10.89 12.15
N ASP A 518 -11.44 -11.42 11.46
CA ASP A 518 -10.55 -12.45 12.01
C ASP A 518 -9.78 -11.95 13.24
N ILE A 519 -9.22 -10.75 13.17
CA ILE A 519 -8.49 -10.14 14.29
C ILE A 519 -9.43 -9.88 15.47
N MET A 520 -10.64 -9.39 15.20
CA MET A 520 -11.62 -9.13 16.25
C MET A 520 -12.13 -10.41 16.90
N ALA A 521 -12.40 -11.45 16.11
CA ALA A 521 -12.77 -12.77 16.63
C ALA A 521 -11.69 -13.33 17.57
N TYR A 522 -10.42 -13.14 17.22
CA TYR A 522 -9.29 -13.52 18.08
C TYR A 522 -9.31 -12.74 19.41
N PHE A 523 -9.47 -11.40 19.39
CA PHE A 523 -9.54 -10.61 20.62
C PHE A 523 -10.74 -11.00 21.49
N PHE A 524 -11.92 -11.17 20.89
CA PHE A 524 -13.09 -11.64 21.64
C PHE A 524 -12.85 -13.01 22.25
N GLY A 525 -12.17 -13.92 21.57
CA GLY A 525 -11.76 -15.21 22.11
C GLY A 525 -10.92 -15.08 23.38
N GLN A 526 -9.92 -14.19 23.37
CA GLN A 526 -9.07 -13.93 24.53
C GLN A 526 -9.88 -13.33 25.70
N PHE A 527 -10.73 -12.32 25.45
CA PHE A 527 -11.51 -11.68 26.54
C PHE A 527 -12.61 -12.59 27.10
N ILE A 528 -13.29 -13.35 26.27
CA ILE A 528 -14.28 -14.34 26.72
C ILE A 528 -13.59 -15.42 27.53
N GLY A 529 -12.43 -15.89 27.10
CA GLY A 529 -11.60 -16.85 27.84
C GLY A 529 -11.18 -16.29 29.20
N GLN A 530 -10.67 -15.06 29.24
CA GLN A 530 -10.26 -14.39 30.47
C GLN A 530 -11.44 -14.19 31.44
N ARG A 531 -12.61 -13.77 30.93
CA ARG A 531 -13.82 -13.65 31.75
C ARG A 531 -14.23 -14.99 32.34
N LYS A 532 -14.31 -16.05 31.51
CA LYS A 532 -14.67 -17.40 32.00
C LYS A 532 -13.68 -17.90 33.06
N GLU A 533 -12.39 -17.61 32.91
CA GLU A 533 -11.40 -17.99 33.91
C GLU A 533 -11.54 -17.18 35.22
N GLN A 534 -11.84 -15.87 35.12
CA GLN A 534 -12.15 -15.05 36.30
C GLN A 534 -13.42 -15.55 37.03
N GLU A 535 -14.49 -15.85 36.29
CA GLU A 535 -15.71 -16.43 36.85
C GLU A 535 -15.41 -17.77 37.52
N ARG A 536 -14.56 -18.61 36.93
CA ARG A 536 -14.13 -19.87 37.50
C ARG A 536 -13.27 -19.69 38.74
N MET A 537 -12.32 -18.75 38.74
CA MET A 537 -11.51 -18.43 39.91
C MET A 537 -12.37 -17.89 41.06
N LEU A 538 -13.33 -17.02 40.74
CA LEU A 538 -14.27 -16.51 41.73
C LEU A 538 -15.12 -17.65 42.32
N TYR A 539 -15.61 -18.55 41.47
CA TYR A 539 -16.37 -19.72 41.94
C TYR A 539 -15.53 -20.57 42.89
N TYR A 540 -14.30 -20.93 42.54
CA TYR A 540 -13.43 -21.73 43.42
C TYR A 540 -12.88 -20.97 44.62
N SER A 541 -12.95 -19.63 44.63
CA SER A 541 -12.61 -18.88 45.86
C SER A 541 -13.59 -19.10 46.98
N TYR A 542 -14.84 -19.50 46.63
CA TYR A 542 -15.93 -19.76 47.59
C TYR A 542 -16.41 -21.21 47.65
N HIS A 543 -16.03 -22.06 46.67
CA HIS A 543 -16.43 -23.45 46.61
C HIS A 543 -15.22 -24.40 46.69
N ASP A 544 -15.42 -25.58 47.25
CA ASP A 544 -14.45 -26.65 47.23
C ASP A 544 -14.46 -27.35 45.86
N PRO A 545 -13.31 -27.50 45.17
CA PRO A 545 -13.28 -28.04 43.83
C PRO A 545 -13.65 -29.53 43.75
N VAL A 546 -13.50 -30.29 44.85
CA VAL A 546 -13.76 -31.72 44.90
C VAL A 546 -15.21 -31.98 45.35
N ALA A 547 -15.61 -31.43 46.48
CA ALA A 547 -16.94 -31.62 47.06
C ALA A 547 -18.06 -30.86 46.37
N GLY A 548 -17.72 -29.68 45.75
CA GLY A 548 -18.71 -28.77 45.12
C GLY A 548 -19.52 -27.95 46.12
N ALA A 549 -19.36 -28.17 47.45
CA ALA A 549 -19.96 -27.36 48.50
C ALA A 549 -19.18 -26.05 48.70
N MET A 550 -19.69 -25.12 49.52
CA MET A 550 -18.95 -23.94 49.94
C MET A 550 -17.66 -24.34 50.65
N ASN A 551 -16.56 -23.58 50.43
CA ASN A 551 -15.27 -23.88 51.05
C ASN A 551 -15.11 -23.26 52.47
N ARG A 552 -13.98 -23.55 53.11
CA ARG A 552 -13.65 -23.00 54.44
C ARG A 552 -13.59 -21.48 54.49
N SER A 553 -13.14 -20.82 53.37
CA SER A 553 -13.10 -19.36 53.30
C SER A 553 -14.50 -18.72 53.26
N ALA A 554 -15.39 -19.32 52.48
CA ALA A 554 -16.83 -18.95 52.47
C ALA A 554 -17.48 -19.13 53.83
N MET A 555 -17.19 -20.24 54.51
CA MET A 555 -17.67 -20.49 55.88
C MET A 555 -17.21 -19.39 56.85
N ARG A 556 -15.96 -19.00 56.80
CA ARG A 556 -15.38 -17.98 57.67
C ARG A 556 -16.06 -16.62 57.41
N GLU A 557 -16.16 -16.21 56.13
CA GLU A 557 -16.83 -14.96 55.78
C GLU A 557 -18.28 -14.94 56.19
N PHE A 558 -18.98 -16.07 56.01
CA PHE A 558 -20.37 -16.20 56.46
C PHE A 558 -20.48 -16.08 57.98
N ALA A 559 -19.67 -16.81 58.74
CA ALA A 559 -19.66 -16.83 60.17
C ALA A 559 -19.28 -15.48 60.81
N GLU A 560 -18.35 -14.73 60.20
CA GLU A 560 -17.86 -13.45 60.73
C GLU A 560 -18.77 -12.27 60.33
N ASN A 561 -19.37 -12.28 59.14
CA ASN A 561 -19.99 -11.08 58.54
C ASN A 561 -21.51 -11.18 58.30
N LYS A 562 -22.06 -12.40 58.17
CA LYS A 562 -23.44 -12.59 57.73
C LYS A 562 -24.34 -13.28 58.77
N MET A 563 -23.76 -14.07 59.66
CA MET A 563 -24.55 -14.86 60.60
C MET A 563 -24.98 -14.04 61.82
N ASP A 564 -26.27 -14.04 62.09
CA ASP A 564 -26.84 -13.49 63.32
C ASP A 564 -26.97 -14.59 64.39
N TYR A 565 -26.00 -14.62 65.28
CA TYR A 565 -25.93 -15.62 66.34
C TYR A 565 -27.01 -15.41 67.46
N SER A 566 -27.75 -14.33 67.38
CA SER A 566 -28.88 -14.11 68.38
C SER A 566 -30.13 -14.87 67.98
N GLN A 567 -30.23 -15.32 66.71
CA GLN A 567 -31.35 -16.09 66.18
C GLN A 567 -31.16 -17.59 66.42
N PRO A 568 -32.28 -18.37 66.47
CA PRO A 568 -32.18 -19.83 66.53
C PRO A 568 -31.42 -20.40 65.34
N PHE A 569 -30.58 -21.37 65.58
CA PHE A 569 -29.85 -22.09 64.46
C PHE A 569 -29.41 -23.49 64.89
N GLY A 570 -29.31 -24.35 63.91
CA GLY A 570 -28.66 -25.66 64.02
C GLY A 570 -27.25 -25.62 63.51
N TYR A 571 -26.34 -26.34 64.19
CA TYR A 571 -24.96 -26.51 63.77
C TYR A 571 -24.62 -28.02 63.67
N VAL A 572 -24.18 -28.45 62.50
CA VAL A 572 -23.85 -29.86 62.21
C VAL A 572 -22.40 -29.96 61.76
N VAL A 573 -21.71 -30.92 62.32
CA VAL A 573 -20.38 -31.34 61.80
C VAL A 573 -20.52 -32.77 61.33
N CYS A 574 -20.15 -33.01 60.07
CA CYS A 574 -20.16 -34.31 59.42
C CYS A 574 -18.73 -34.67 58.98
N GLU A 575 -18.24 -35.82 59.43
CA GLU A 575 -16.91 -36.33 59.04
C GLU A 575 -17.10 -37.63 58.24
N VAL A 576 -16.41 -37.73 57.10
CA VAL A 576 -16.44 -38.89 56.21
C VAL A 576 -15.48 -39.95 56.76
N ALA A 577 -15.97 -41.15 57.01
CA ALA A 577 -15.19 -42.24 57.64
C ALA A 577 -14.33 -43.00 56.61
N GLY A 578 -13.11 -43.37 57.02
CA GLY A 578 -12.28 -44.34 56.29
C GLY A 578 -11.60 -43.84 55.02
N LEU A 579 -11.57 -42.52 54.74
CA LEU A 579 -10.92 -41.99 53.55
C LEU A 579 -9.40 -42.26 53.50
N ARG A 580 -8.72 -42.35 54.66
CA ARG A 580 -7.28 -42.70 54.70
C ARG A 580 -7.03 -44.15 54.29
N GLU A 581 -7.87 -45.06 54.70
CA GLU A 581 -7.79 -46.48 54.34
C GLU A 581 -8.11 -46.73 52.87
N ILE A 582 -9.01 -45.92 52.32
CA ILE A 582 -9.41 -45.96 50.89
C ILE A 582 -8.30 -45.37 49.99
N ASN A 583 -7.64 -44.31 50.44
CA ASN A 583 -6.52 -43.71 49.72
C ASN A 583 -5.30 -44.63 49.58
N ASP A 584 -5.03 -45.50 50.58
CA ASP A 584 -3.90 -46.44 50.56
C ASP A 584 -4.16 -47.68 49.69
N ASN A 585 -5.44 -48.02 49.44
CA ASN A 585 -5.81 -49.25 48.76
C ASN A 585 -6.54 -49.14 47.41
N ILE A 586 -7.15 -48.00 47.07
CA ILE A 586 -7.98 -47.87 45.86
C ILE A 586 -7.87 -46.44 45.28
N ARG A 587 -7.74 -46.30 43.94
CA ARG A 587 -7.58 -45.07 43.18
C ARG A 587 -8.32 -43.84 43.70
N HIS A 588 -7.65 -42.65 43.65
CA HIS A 588 -8.15 -41.30 44.03
C HIS A 588 -9.57 -40.96 43.54
N GLU A 589 -10.02 -41.49 42.41
CA GLU A 589 -11.34 -41.25 41.81
C GLU A 589 -12.51 -41.67 42.75
N ASN A 590 -12.32 -42.71 43.55
CA ASN A 590 -13.40 -43.15 44.49
C ASN A 590 -13.54 -42.21 45.66
N THR A 591 -12.47 -41.63 46.18
CA THR A 591 -12.47 -40.68 47.30
C THR A 591 -13.21 -39.38 46.91
N GLU A 592 -12.92 -38.86 45.72
CA GLU A 592 -13.63 -37.67 45.21
C GLU A 592 -15.14 -37.90 45.03
N ALA A 593 -15.51 -39.09 44.51
CA ALA A 593 -16.92 -39.45 44.35
C ALA A 593 -17.68 -39.50 45.69
N ILE A 594 -17.02 -40.08 46.74
CA ILE A 594 -17.61 -40.14 48.10
C ILE A 594 -17.79 -38.72 48.67
N LEU A 595 -16.79 -37.85 48.59
CA LEU A 595 -16.85 -36.47 49.05
C LEU A 595 -17.95 -35.71 48.34
N ARG A 596 -18.06 -35.86 47.04
CA ARG A 596 -19.08 -35.22 46.19
C ARG A 596 -20.50 -35.69 46.53
N ASN A 597 -20.67 -37.01 46.74
CA ASN A 597 -21.92 -37.60 47.14
C ASN A 597 -22.33 -37.16 48.55
N THR A 598 -21.39 -37.13 49.50
CA THR A 598 -21.64 -36.63 50.87
C THR A 598 -22.07 -35.18 50.85
N ALA A 599 -21.34 -34.31 50.15
CA ALA A 599 -21.70 -32.90 49.99
C ALA A 599 -23.13 -32.74 49.43
N ARG A 600 -23.46 -33.48 48.37
CA ARG A 600 -24.77 -33.43 47.72
C ARG A 600 -25.90 -33.84 48.70
N CYS A 601 -25.73 -34.93 49.45
CA CYS A 601 -26.70 -35.35 50.44
C CYS A 601 -26.94 -34.28 51.51
N LEU A 602 -25.87 -33.63 51.97
CA LEU A 602 -25.97 -32.53 52.93
C LEU A 602 -26.64 -31.29 52.32
N MET A 603 -26.30 -30.92 51.09
CA MET A 603 -26.91 -29.78 50.38
C MET A 603 -28.39 -30.02 50.11
N ASP A 604 -28.79 -31.23 49.69
CA ASP A 604 -30.19 -31.60 49.50
C ASP A 604 -31.02 -31.51 50.83
N ALA A 605 -30.36 -31.63 51.97
CA ALA A 605 -31.02 -31.52 53.29
C ALA A 605 -31.03 -30.10 53.87
N PHE A 606 -29.88 -29.41 53.82
CA PHE A 606 -29.66 -28.12 54.48
C PHE A 606 -29.63 -26.90 53.53
N GLY A 607 -29.63 -27.15 52.20
CA GLY A 607 -29.49 -26.12 51.16
C GLY A 607 -28.04 -25.87 50.75
N ASP A 608 -27.86 -25.51 49.47
CA ASP A 608 -26.53 -25.35 48.82
C ASP A 608 -25.63 -24.30 49.51
N GLU A 609 -26.22 -23.21 50.00
CA GLU A 609 -25.49 -22.09 50.61
C GLU A 609 -25.13 -22.33 52.08
N ASN A 610 -25.63 -23.40 52.71
CA ASN A 610 -25.50 -23.67 54.13
C ASN A 610 -24.54 -24.85 54.44
N VAL A 611 -23.93 -25.44 53.41
CA VAL A 611 -23.03 -26.59 53.54
C VAL A 611 -21.61 -26.19 53.13
N TYR A 612 -20.66 -26.43 54.03
CA TYR A 612 -19.27 -26.02 53.89
C TYR A 612 -18.33 -27.19 54.02
N ALA A 613 -17.44 -27.39 53.06
CA ALA A 613 -16.30 -28.29 53.17
C ALA A 613 -15.14 -27.57 53.90
N VAL A 614 -14.85 -27.98 55.12
CA VAL A 614 -13.90 -27.29 56.01
C VAL A 614 -12.53 -27.88 55.92
N SER A 615 -12.48 -29.19 55.73
CA SER A 615 -11.24 -29.95 55.48
C SER A 615 -11.51 -31.08 54.48
N GLY A 616 -10.49 -31.82 54.06
CA GLY A 616 -10.69 -32.91 53.11
C GLY A 616 -11.65 -34.02 53.52
N GLU A 617 -12.08 -34.09 54.80
CA GLU A 617 -12.93 -35.12 55.34
C GLU A 617 -14.11 -34.54 56.12
N GLU A 618 -14.13 -33.23 56.47
CA GLU A 618 -15.06 -32.59 57.38
C GLU A 618 -15.95 -31.58 56.66
N PHE A 619 -17.26 -31.72 56.85
CA PHE A 619 -18.26 -30.78 56.40
C PHE A 619 -18.94 -30.13 57.61
N VAL A 620 -19.27 -28.85 57.49
CA VAL A 620 -20.08 -28.10 58.45
C VAL A 620 -21.36 -27.66 57.74
N CYS A 621 -22.49 -27.84 58.41
CA CYS A 621 -23.77 -27.37 57.95
C CYS A 621 -24.43 -26.45 58.97
N PHE A 622 -25.07 -25.41 58.49
CA PHE A 622 -25.98 -24.56 59.29
C PHE A 622 -27.42 -24.84 58.89
N GLY A 623 -28.29 -24.99 59.92
CA GLY A 623 -29.74 -25.06 59.74
C GLY A 623 -30.39 -23.82 60.34
N PHE A 624 -31.24 -23.15 59.60
CA PHE A 624 -31.91 -21.90 60.02
C PHE A 624 -33.41 -22.10 60.25
N GLU A 625 -33.77 -23.31 60.65
CA GLU A 625 -35.14 -23.62 61.01
C GLU A 625 -35.53 -22.94 62.33
N ASN A 626 -36.80 -22.44 62.45
CA ASN A 626 -37.28 -21.71 63.59
C ASN A 626 -37.57 -22.59 64.84
N ASP A 627 -37.54 -23.91 64.67
CA ASP A 627 -37.76 -24.87 65.72
C ASP A 627 -36.86 -26.09 65.62
N GLU A 628 -36.60 -26.71 66.80
CA GLU A 628 -35.72 -27.87 66.92
C GLU A 628 -36.23 -29.09 66.13
N TYR A 629 -37.57 -29.25 66.09
CA TYR A 629 -38.17 -30.40 65.39
C TYR A 629 -37.91 -30.37 63.88
N SER A 630 -38.10 -29.22 63.27
CA SER A 630 -37.77 -29.03 61.81
C SER A 630 -36.29 -29.26 61.52
N PHE A 631 -35.39 -28.75 62.39
CA PHE A 631 -33.95 -29.01 62.24
C PHE A 631 -33.63 -30.50 62.41
N LEU A 632 -34.25 -31.21 63.35
CA LEU A 632 -34.02 -32.65 63.51
C LEU A 632 -34.57 -33.45 62.33
N ASN A 633 -35.65 -33.03 61.71
CA ASN A 633 -36.13 -33.65 60.47
C ASN A 633 -35.16 -33.48 59.30
N ASP A 634 -34.54 -32.32 59.12
CA ASP A 634 -33.52 -32.11 58.12
C ASP A 634 -32.26 -32.94 58.36
N LEU A 635 -31.88 -33.05 59.63
CA LEU A 635 -30.77 -33.92 60.03
C LEU A 635 -31.06 -35.41 59.73
N GLU A 636 -32.26 -35.89 60.05
CA GLU A 636 -32.65 -37.28 59.75
C GLU A 636 -32.77 -37.52 58.25
N ARG A 637 -33.24 -36.50 57.46
CA ARG A 637 -33.23 -36.56 56.00
C ARG A 637 -31.83 -36.66 55.47
N ALA A 638 -30.89 -35.88 55.97
CA ALA A 638 -29.48 -35.95 55.61
C ALA A 638 -28.90 -37.35 55.91
N LYS A 639 -29.12 -37.91 57.12
CA LYS A 639 -28.66 -39.25 57.48
C LYS A 639 -29.23 -40.33 56.59
N LYS A 640 -30.51 -40.21 56.20
CA LYS A 640 -31.16 -41.14 55.29
C LYS A 640 -30.52 -41.10 53.92
N TYR A 641 -30.30 -39.90 53.33
CA TYR A 641 -29.65 -39.74 52.05
C TYR A 641 -28.22 -40.25 52.03
N LEU A 642 -27.45 -40.01 53.10
CA LEU A 642 -26.08 -40.53 53.27
C LEU A 642 -26.06 -42.06 53.29
N ASN A 643 -27.02 -42.68 54.01
CA ASN A 643 -27.13 -44.15 54.07
C ASN A 643 -27.57 -44.74 52.70
N GLU A 644 -28.50 -44.12 51.99
CA GLU A 644 -28.92 -44.55 50.65
C GLU A 644 -27.79 -44.49 49.63
N LYS A 645 -26.81 -43.59 49.83
CA LYS A 645 -25.63 -43.45 48.96
C LYS A 645 -24.40 -44.20 49.50
N GLU A 646 -24.57 -44.99 50.54
CA GLU A 646 -23.51 -45.77 51.18
C GLU A 646 -22.32 -44.89 51.66
N CYS A 647 -22.58 -43.60 51.97
CA CYS A 647 -21.57 -42.71 52.53
C CYS A 647 -21.40 -42.95 54.00
N ARG A 648 -20.29 -43.60 54.42
CA ARG A 648 -19.97 -43.79 55.82
C ARG A 648 -19.54 -42.47 56.45
N THR A 649 -20.32 -41.98 57.42
CA THR A 649 -20.09 -40.68 58.06
C THR A 649 -20.30 -40.73 59.56
N TYR A 650 -19.57 -39.87 60.28
CA TYR A 650 -19.84 -39.55 61.69
C TYR A 650 -20.48 -38.18 61.76
N ILE A 651 -21.51 -38.00 62.60
CA ILE A 651 -22.28 -36.76 62.63
C ILE A 651 -22.46 -36.32 64.09
N GLY A 652 -22.04 -35.06 64.35
CA GLY A 652 -22.40 -34.34 65.56
C GLY A 652 -23.35 -33.20 65.18
N ALA A 653 -24.41 -33.01 65.95
CA ALA A 653 -25.38 -31.95 65.69
C ALA A 653 -25.88 -31.29 67.00
N CYS A 654 -26.07 -30.01 66.96
CA CYS A 654 -26.58 -29.23 68.08
C CYS A 654 -27.55 -28.15 67.57
N TYR A 655 -28.67 -27.95 68.25
CA TYR A 655 -29.62 -26.87 68.00
C TYR A 655 -29.56 -25.83 69.08
N CYS A 656 -29.47 -24.56 68.79
CA CYS A 656 -29.44 -23.40 69.67
C CYS A 656 -30.75 -22.64 69.57
N ALA A 657 -31.75 -23.02 70.41
CA ALA A 657 -33.09 -22.49 70.37
C ALA A 657 -33.19 -20.96 70.70
N ASN A 658 -32.24 -20.44 71.44
CA ASN A 658 -32.23 -19.03 71.88
C ASN A 658 -31.02 -18.27 71.34
N GLY A 659 -30.35 -18.81 70.24
CA GLY A 659 -29.10 -18.31 69.77
C GLY A 659 -27.94 -18.54 70.77
N THR A 660 -26.80 -17.90 70.50
CA THR A 660 -25.63 -17.97 71.41
C THR A 660 -24.78 -16.70 71.33
N THR A 661 -24.16 -16.35 72.47
CA THR A 661 -23.16 -15.30 72.55
C THR A 661 -21.73 -15.88 72.41
N ASP A 662 -21.59 -17.21 72.50
CA ASP A 662 -20.29 -17.91 72.35
C ASP A 662 -20.40 -19.12 71.40
N ILE A 663 -20.20 -18.89 70.15
CA ILE A 663 -20.19 -19.95 69.12
C ILE A 663 -19.14 -21.01 69.37
N MET A 664 -18.05 -20.70 70.05
CA MET A 664 -17.00 -21.67 70.37
C MET A 664 -17.47 -22.80 71.28
N ASN A 665 -18.42 -22.51 72.17
CA ASN A 665 -19.02 -23.55 73.00
C ASN A 665 -19.92 -24.49 72.19
N VAL A 666 -20.64 -23.96 71.19
CA VAL A 666 -21.45 -24.78 70.29
C VAL A 666 -20.56 -25.70 69.44
N ILE A 667 -19.51 -25.14 68.87
CA ILE A 667 -18.55 -25.93 68.08
C ILE A 667 -17.94 -27.04 68.96
N ARG A 668 -17.49 -26.71 70.15
CA ARG A 668 -16.87 -27.69 71.05
C ARG A 668 -17.85 -28.80 71.46
N TYR A 669 -19.09 -28.44 71.81
CA TYR A 669 -20.14 -29.38 72.16
C TYR A 669 -20.50 -30.29 70.99
N THR A 670 -20.69 -29.74 69.78
CA THR A 670 -21.00 -30.52 68.58
C THR A 670 -19.90 -31.48 68.21
N ARG A 671 -18.63 -31.08 68.37
CA ARG A 671 -17.50 -31.99 68.19
C ARG A 671 -17.43 -33.12 69.22
N GLN A 672 -17.83 -32.88 70.45
CA GLN A 672 -17.96 -33.95 71.44
C GLN A 672 -19.03 -34.98 71.05
N LEU A 673 -20.14 -34.51 70.49
CA LEU A 673 -21.19 -35.38 69.94
C LEU A 673 -20.69 -36.18 68.72
N LEU A 674 -19.91 -35.58 67.85
CA LEU A 674 -19.26 -36.26 66.70
C LEU A 674 -18.34 -37.42 67.18
N VAL A 675 -17.54 -37.17 68.23
CA VAL A 675 -16.66 -38.20 68.78
C VAL A 675 -17.47 -39.36 69.37
N LYS A 676 -18.56 -39.07 70.11
CA LYS A 676 -19.46 -40.07 70.61
C LYS A 676 -20.12 -40.92 69.53
N ASP A 677 -20.54 -40.31 68.42
CA ASP A 677 -21.10 -41.02 67.24
C ASP A 677 -20.03 -41.92 66.60
N ARG A 678 -18.77 -41.44 66.54
CA ARG A 678 -17.64 -42.22 66.05
C ARG A 678 -17.36 -43.46 66.91
N GLU A 679 -17.33 -43.29 68.26
CA GLU A 679 -17.12 -44.39 69.21
C GLU A 679 -18.24 -45.42 69.14
N SER A 680 -19.48 -44.97 69.00
CA SER A 680 -20.62 -45.86 68.92
C SER A 680 -20.65 -46.70 67.63
N LYS A 681 -20.17 -46.15 66.50
CA LYS A 681 -20.13 -46.83 65.18
C LYS A 681 -18.89 -47.71 65.01
N ASN A 682 -17.77 -47.41 65.70
CA ASN A 682 -16.52 -48.18 65.63
C ASN A 682 -16.42 -49.24 66.77
N GLY A 683 -17.32 -49.27 67.74
CA GLY A 683 -17.34 -50.19 68.88
C GLY A 683 -18.09 -51.51 68.64
N HIS A 684 -18.41 -51.81 67.37
CA HIS A 684 -19.02 -53.12 66.95
C HIS A 684 -18.15 -53.85 65.96
#